data_9a3137263544a5b958bda3301c802a75
#
_entry.id   9a3137263544a5b958bda3301c802a75
#
_cell.length_a   1.000
_cell.length_b   1.000
_cell.length_c   1.000
_cell.angle_alpha   90.00
_cell.angle_beta   90.00
_cell.angle_gamma   90.00
#
_symmetry.space_group_name_H-M   'P 1'
#
loop_
_entity.id
_entity.type
_entity.pdbx_description
1 polymer ?
#
loop_
_entity_poly.entity_id
_entity_poly.type
_entity_poly.pdbx_seq_one_letter_code
_entity_poly.pdbx_strand_id
1 'polypeptide(L)'
;MENCIRVQGARVNNLKNISVEIPRDKLVVLTGLSGSGKSSLAFDTIFAEGQRRYVESLSSYARMFLGQMDKPDVDSIDGLSPAISIDQKTTSRNPRSTVGTVTEIYDYLRLLWARCGTPHCPKCGKEIRRQTVDQIVDQIMGLPDRTKFQILSPVVRGKKGEHQKVFEDARRSGYARVRVDGSLYELTEDIALDKNKKHHIEVVVDRLIMKPDLARRLTDSVETASNLSGGLVILNELDGDKDTLFSQNYACEDCGISMPELSPRMFSFNNPYGACPVCAGLGTQQVADPLLIIPDRSKSILQGAIQASGWNNVRDDSISRMYFEALAKKYHFSLNDPIDALPQKALDVILYGTGTEKLTIYYERANGRGTLERPFEGVVNNVSRRLTETQSDAMRKELEECMSERPCPKCHGKRLSDISLAVTVGGMNIMDFCAMPISEELKFIDNLKLTGSMAVIAEQIVREIRSRLSFLQAVGLSYLTLSRSAATLSGGESQRIRLATQIGSSLIGVLYILDEPSIGLHQRDNDKLLDTLRRLRDIGNSVLVVEHDEDTMRAADFIVDVGPGAGVHGGEIIAAGTVDDIIAAPRSITGQYLSGAKKIPLPEKRREGNGKSLKIFGAAENNLRHIDVEFPLGTFTCVTGVSGSGKSSLVNEILYKKLAGSLNRARTRPGKFDRIEGLEHLDKVVGIDQSPIGRMPSSNPATYTGVFNDIRDLFASTADARTRGYGPGRFSFNTKGGRCEACSGNGLVKIEMHFLADVFVPCEVCRGKRYNRETLEVLYKGKNIADILDMTAEEALAFFDNLPRIRNKIATLVDVGLGYIKLGQSATTLSGGEAQRVKLATELSRRATGRTFYILDEPTTGLHMADVHKLIEVLQRLVDAGNTVLVIEHNLDVIKVADYIVDLGPEGGSGGGQIVACGTPEQIAACPESFTGQYLKKLLK
;
A
#
# COMPACT_ATOMS: atom_id res chain seq x y z
N MET A 1 -41.26 -13.64 10.53
CA MET A 1 -40.20 -13.11 9.67
C MET A 1 -39.82 -14.20 8.68
N GLU A 2 -39.65 -13.90 7.42
CA GLU A 2 -39.18 -14.89 6.44
C GLU A 2 -37.77 -15.37 6.82
N ASN A 3 -37.62 -16.70 6.92
CA ASN A 3 -36.35 -17.34 7.32
C ASN A 3 -35.33 -17.45 6.16
N CYS A 4 -35.65 -16.89 5.00
CA CYS A 4 -34.79 -16.94 3.80
C CYS A 4 -34.82 -15.63 3.02
N ILE A 5 -33.74 -15.38 2.30
CA ILE A 5 -33.62 -14.38 1.22
C ILE A 5 -34.05 -15.08 -0.04
N ARG A 6 -35.13 -14.61 -0.68
CA ARG A 6 -35.71 -15.24 -1.86
C ARG A 6 -35.46 -14.34 -3.08
N VAL A 7 -34.56 -14.77 -3.97
CA VAL A 7 -34.25 -14.10 -5.25
C VAL A 7 -35.10 -14.75 -6.34
N GLN A 8 -35.81 -13.95 -7.13
CA GLN A 8 -36.65 -14.45 -8.25
C GLN A 8 -36.29 -13.71 -9.54
N GLY A 9 -36.01 -14.49 -10.59
CA GLY A 9 -35.85 -13.98 -11.94
C GLY A 9 -34.61 -13.08 -12.14
N ALA A 10 -33.46 -13.40 -11.54
CA ALA A 10 -32.26 -12.62 -11.73
C ALA A 10 -31.63 -12.84 -13.11
N ARG A 11 -31.37 -11.74 -13.85
CA ARG A 11 -30.84 -11.72 -15.23
C ARG A 11 -29.62 -10.81 -15.40
N VAL A 12 -29.03 -10.36 -14.32
CA VAL A 12 -27.86 -9.46 -14.35
C VAL A 12 -26.65 -10.16 -14.98
N ASN A 13 -25.97 -9.51 -15.90
CA ASN A 13 -24.81 -10.01 -16.63
C ASN A 13 -25.09 -11.34 -17.36
N ASN A 14 -24.47 -12.44 -16.90
CA ASN A 14 -24.62 -13.76 -17.49
C ASN A 14 -25.67 -14.65 -16.80
N LEU A 15 -26.38 -14.15 -15.80
CA LEU A 15 -27.42 -14.92 -15.10
C LEU A 15 -28.61 -15.22 -16.00
N LYS A 16 -29.07 -16.48 -16.01
CA LYS A 16 -30.11 -17.00 -16.92
C LYS A 16 -31.49 -17.08 -16.23
N ASN A 17 -32.03 -15.94 -15.82
CA ASN A 17 -33.35 -15.86 -15.17
C ASN A 17 -33.47 -16.81 -13.97
N ILE A 18 -32.46 -16.74 -13.08
CA ILE A 18 -32.34 -17.69 -11.97
C ILE A 18 -33.22 -17.28 -10.78
N SER A 19 -33.69 -18.30 -10.05
CA SER A 19 -34.36 -18.13 -8.76
C SER A 19 -33.68 -19.02 -7.73
N VAL A 20 -33.42 -18.46 -6.49
CA VAL A 20 -32.75 -19.18 -5.42
C VAL A 20 -33.26 -18.71 -4.06
N GLU A 21 -33.39 -19.64 -3.12
CA GLU A 21 -33.66 -19.36 -1.70
C GLU A 21 -32.40 -19.56 -0.87
N ILE A 22 -32.01 -18.52 -0.15
CA ILE A 22 -30.81 -18.48 0.68
C ILE A 22 -31.24 -18.34 2.14
N PRO A 23 -30.88 -19.28 3.02
CA PRO A 23 -31.30 -19.22 4.44
C PRO A 23 -30.61 -18.01 5.13
N ARG A 24 -31.38 -17.36 6.03
CA ARG A 24 -30.87 -16.26 6.88
C ARG A 24 -30.18 -16.81 8.12
N ASP A 25 -29.34 -15.95 8.73
CA ASP A 25 -28.60 -16.25 9.96
C ASP A 25 -27.73 -17.52 9.84
N LYS A 26 -27.19 -17.72 8.65
CA LYS A 26 -26.33 -18.84 8.27
C LYS A 26 -25.06 -18.36 7.56
N LEU A 27 -24.04 -19.20 7.58
CA LEU A 27 -22.86 -19.07 6.73
C LEU A 27 -23.16 -19.76 5.39
N VAL A 28 -23.34 -18.96 4.35
CA VAL A 28 -23.69 -19.41 3.00
C VAL A 28 -22.51 -19.18 2.05
N VAL A 29 -22.13 -20.19 1.29
CA VAL A 29 -21.07 -20.10 0.29
C VAL A 29 -21.65 -20.15 -1.12
N LEU A 30 -21.33 -19.14 -1.94
CA LEU A 30 -21.53 -19.15 -3.38
C LEU A 30 -20.27 -19.66 -4.07
N THR A 31 -20.37 -20.79 -4.76
CA THR A 31 -19.23 -21.43 -5.44
C THR A 31 -19.51 -21.70 -6.91
N GLY A 32 -18.53 -22.21 -7.64
CA GLY A 32 -18.60 -22.52 -9.07
C GLY A 32 -17.40 -22.02 -9.85
N LEU A 33 -17.31 -22.30 -11.14
CA LEU A 33 -16.18 -21.92 -12.01
C LEU A 33 -15.97 -20.39 -12.06
N SER A 34 -14.73 -19.95 -12.35
CA SER A 34 -14.45 -18.54 -12.62
C SER A 34 -15.30 -18.05 -13.80
N GLY A 35 -15.97 -16.87 -13.62
CA GLY A 35 -16.90 -16.35 -14.64
C GLY A 35 -18.26 -17.05 -14.72
N SER A 36 -18.63 -17.92 -13.79
CA SER A 36 -19.94 -18.62 -13.78
C SER A 36 -21.13 -17.73 -13.39
N GLY A 37 -20.90 -16.54 -12.81
CA GLY A 37 -21.98 -15.60 -12.39
C GLY A 37 -22.13 -15.43 -10.88
N LYS A 38 -21.24 -15.99 -10.06
CA LYS A 38 -21.26 -15.87 -8.58
C LYS A 38 -21.29 -14.41 -8.10
N SER A 39 -20.33 -13.63 -8.58
CA SER A 39 -20.22 -12.21 -8.21
C SER A 39 -21.41 -11.40 -8.75
N SER A 40 -21.95 -11.77 -9.93
CA SER A 40 -23.18 -11.16 -10.47
C SER A 40 -24.39 -11.41 -9.56
N LEU A 41 -24.51 -12.61 -8.97
CA LEU A 41 -25.57 -12.91 -8.01
C LEU A 41 -25.32 -12.20 -6.66
N ALA A 42 -24.11 -12.30 -6.11
CA ALA A 42 -23.80 -11.77 -4.77
C ALA A 42 -23.79 -10.24 -4.74
N PHE A 43 -23.02 -9.60 -5.64
CA PHE A 43 -22.73 -8.16 -5.59
C PHE A 43 -23.65 -7.37 -6.52
N ASP A 44 -23.77 -7.76 -7.80
CA ASP A 44 -24.52 -6.98 -8.79
C ASP A 44 -26.05 -7.18 -8.66
N THR A 45 -26.49 -8.20 -7.91
CA THR A 45 -27.92 -8.48 -7.67
C THR A 45 -28.29 -8.27 -6.21
N ILE A 46 -27.82 -9.14 -5.27
CA ILE A 46 -28.27 -9.14 -3.86
C ILE A 46 -27.80 -7.89 -3.13
N PHE A 47 -26.49 -7.59 -3.21
CA PHE A 47 -25.92 -6.40 -2.55
C PHE A 47 -26.47 -5.12 -3.16
N ALA A 48 -26.49 -5.02 -4.51
CA ALA A 48 -26.95 -3.82 -5.21
C ALA A 48 -28.41 -3.47 -4.83
N GLU A 49 -29.31 -4.47 -4.77
CA GLU A 49 -30.69 -4.25 -4.35
C GLU A 49 -30.80 -3.90 -2.86
N GLY A 50 -30.01 -4.55 -1.99
CA GLY A 50 -29.97 -4.21 -0.56
C GLY A 50 -29.51 -2.79 -0.32
N GLN A 51 -28.46 -2.35 -1.02
CA GLN A 51 -27.94 -0.98 -0.95
C GLN A 51 -28.92 0.04 -1.53
N ARG A 52 -29.56 -0.27 -2.67
CA ARG A 52 -30.60 0.57 -3.29
C ARG A 52 -31.74 0.83 -2.30
N ARG A 53 -32.29 -0.21 -1.67
CA ARG A 53 -33.37 -0.07 -0.68
C ARG A 53 -32.94 0.72 0.54
N TYR A 54 -31.69 0.54 1.01
CA TYR A 54 -31.14 1.32 2.10
C TYR A 54 -31.05 2.81 1.74
N VAL A 55 -30.51 3.14 0.56
CA VAL A 55 -30.42 4.53 0.07
C VAL A 55 -31.80 5.15 -0.10
N GLU A 56 -32.79 4.40 -0.61
CA GLU A 56 -34.18 4.86 -0.75
C GLU A 56 -34.85 5.16 0.59
N SER A 57 -34.43 4.49 1.68
CA SER A 57 -34.94 4.77 3.04
C SER A 57 -34.39 6.06 3.64
N LEU A 58 -33.33 6.64 3.08
CA LEU A 58 -32.71 7.87 3.57
C LEU A 58 -33.50 9.13 3.15
N SER A 59 -33.22 10.25 3.82
CA SER A 59 -33.82 11.54 3.48
C SER A 59 -33.52 11.96 2.03
N SER A 60 -34.38 12.79 1.42
CA SER A 60 -34.19 13.31 0.07
C SER A 60 -32.85 14.05 -0.10
N TYR A 61 -32.41 14.74 0.94
CA TYR A 61 -31.11 15.41 0.98
C TYR A 61 -29.93 14.42 0.90
N ALA A 62 -29.95 13.36 1.71
CA ALA A 62 -28.92 12.32 1.69
C ALA A 62 -28.88 11.58 0.34
N ARG A 63 -30.04 11.29 -0.26
CA ARG A 63 -30.15 10.66 -1.60
C ARG A 63 -29.52 11.53 -2.71
N MET A 64 -29.63 12.85 -2.62
CA MET A 64 -29.05 13.78 -3.59
C MET A 64 -27.51 13.71 -3.60
N PHE A 65 -26.87 13.42 -2.46
CA PHE A 65 -25.41 13.22 -2.37
C PHE A 65 -24.94 11.83 -2.77
N LEU A 66 -25.74 10.79 -2.46
CA LEU A 66 -25.36 9.41 -2.72
C LEU A 66 -25.64 8.96 -4.17
N GLY A 67 -26.42 9.76 -4.90
CA GLY A 67 -26.84 9.42 -6.26
C GLY A 67 -28.02 8.42 -6.29
N GLN A 68 -28.67 8.32 -7.44
CA GLN A 68 -29.69 7.31 -7.68
C GLN A 68 -29.02 6.03 -8.16
N MET A 69 -29.31 4.92 -7.50
CA MET A 69 -28.80 3.60 -7.89
C MET A 69 -29.76 2.95 -8.86
N ASP A 70 -29.24 2.35 -9.93
CA ASP A 70 -30.03 1.58 -10.88
C ASP A 70 -30.54 0.31 -10.20
N LYS A 71 -31.81 -0.05 -10.52
CA LYS A 71 -32.38 -1.31 -10.07
C LYS A 71 -31.71 -2.45 -10.82
N PRO A 72 -31.18 -3.48 -10.15
CA PRO A 72 -30.66 -4.66 -10.83
C PRO A 72 -31.78 -5.36 -11.64
N ASP A 73 -31.41 -6.04 -12.71
CA ASP A 73 -32.37 -6.80 -13.54
C ASP A 73 -32.77 -8.08 -12.81
N VAL A 74 -33.79 -7.94 -11.97
CA VAL A 74 -34.39 -9.01 -11.14
C VAL A 74 -35.87 -8.72 -10.95
N ASP A 75 -36.68 -9.76 -10.94
CA ASP A 75 -38.12 -9.59 -10.75
C ASP A 75 -38.43 -9.15 -9.31
N SER A 76 -37.97 -9.90 -8.32
CA SER A 76 -38.08 -9.52 -6.89
C SER A 76 -36.96 -10.14 -6.04
N ILE A 77 -36.67 -9.48 -4.90
CA ILE A 77 -35.84 -10.03 -3.82
C ILE A 77 -36.58 -9.76 -2.50
N ASP A 78 -36.94 -10.82 -1.79
CA ASP A 78 -37.61 -10.72 -0.50
C ASP A 78 -36.71 -11.17 0.64
N GLY A 79 -37.00 -10.75 1.87
CA GLY A 79 -36.26 -11.14 3.08
C GLY A 79 -34.87 -10.49 3.23
N LEU A 80 -34.53 -9.45 2.44
CA LEU A 80 -33.23 -8.76 2.55
C LEU A 80 -33.11 -7.98 3.87
N SER A 81 -31.97 -8.19 4.55
CA SER A 81 -31.46 -7.33 5.62
C SER A 81 -30.59 -6.20 5.04
N PRO A 82 -30.28 -5.15 5.84
CA PRO A 82 -29.24 -4.20 5.46
C PRO A 82 -27.97 -4.93 5.06
N ALA A 83 -27.42 -4.63 3.89
CA ALA A 83 -26.29 -5.36 3.32
C ALA A 83 -24.99 -4.56 3.41
N ILE A 84 -23.91 -5.22 3.82
CA ILE A 84 -22.55 -4.69 3.85
C ILE A 84 -21.67 -5.56 2.97
N SER A 85 -20.99 -4.96 1.98
CA SER A 85 -20.03 -5.67 1.15
C SER A 85 -18.60 -5.45 1.61
N ILE A 86 -17.82 -6.53 1.56
CA ILE A 86 -16.39 -6.51 1.83
C ILE A 86 -15.68 -7.09 0.60
N ASP A 87 -15.43 -6.22 -0.38
CA ASP A 87 -14.80 -6.55 -1.64
C ASP A 87 -13.27 -6.40 -1.60
N GLN A 88 -12.61 -6.96 -2.61
CA GLN A 88 -11.15 -6.98 -2.73
C GLN A 88 -10.56 -5.70 -3.35
N LYS A 89 -11.38 -4.88 -4.01
CA LYS A 89 -10.94 -3.90 -5.03
C LYS A 89 -10.28 -2.61 -4.56
N THR A 90 -10.18 -2.29 -3.27
CA THR A 90 -9.72 -0.95 -2.88
C THR A 90 -8.62 -0.94 -1.82
N THR A 91 -7.37 -1.07 -2.25
CA THR A 91 -6.26 -0.52 -1.47
C THR A 91 -6.27 1.01 -1.63
N SER A 92 -6.30 1.73 -0.51
CA SER A 92 -6.17 3.19 -0.53
C SER A 92 -4.80 3.57 -1.09
N ARG A 93 -4.77 4.35 -2.18
CA ARG A 93 -3.53 4.90 -2.75
C ARG A 93 -3.04 6.15 -2.02
N ASN A 94 -3.75 6.59 -1.00
CA ASN A 94 -3.34 7.75 -0.23
C ASN A 94 -2.11 7.41 0.63
N PRO A 95 -0.95 8.05 0.44
CA PRO A 95 0.28 7.73 1.18
C PRO A 95 0.17 8.07 2.68
N ARG A 96 -0.85 8.82 3.08
CA ARG A 96 -1.13 9.15 4.49
C ARG A 96 -1.99 8.11 5.19
N SER A 97 -2.66 7.22 4.44
CA SER A 97 -3.46 6.15 5.04
C SER A 97 -2.56 5.06 5.62
N THR A 98 -2.77 4.70 6.88
CA THR A 98 -2.09 3.60 7.57
C THR A 98 -3.10 2.58 8.10
N VAL A 99 -2.65 1.40 8.49
CA VAL A 99 -3.50 0.40 9.15
C VAL A 99 -4.23 1.03 10.33
N GLY A 100 -3.52 1.78 11.19
CA GLY A 100 -4.11 2.44 12.36
C GLY A 100 -5.21 3.46 12.01
N THR A 101 -5.08 4.19 10.90
CA THR A 101 -6.11 5.17 10.48
C THR A 101 -7.30 4.51 9.79
N VAL A 102 -7.09 3.43 9.02
CA VAL A 102 -8.18 2.69 8.36
C VAL A 102 -9.03 1.93 9.38
N THR A 103 -8.41 1.42 10.46
CA THR A 103 -9.11 0.72 11.55
C THR A 103 -9.67 1.65 12.61
N GLU A 104 -9.45 2.96 12.47
CA GLU A 104 -9.82 4.00 13.47
C GLU A 104 -9.10 3.83 14.84
N ILE A 105 -8.23 2.83 15.00
CA ILE A 105 -7.49 2.62 16.26
C ILE A 105 -6.62 3.84 16.57
N TYR A 106 -6.05 4.46 15.54
CA TYR A 106 -5.20 5.65 15.70
C TYR A 106 -5.95 6.84 16.33
N ASP A 107 -7.24 6.96 16.12
CA ASP A 107 -8.05 8.03 16.72
C ASP A 107 -8.21 7.83 18.24
N TYR A 108 -8.39 6.59 18.69
CA TYR A 108 -8.38 6.24 20.11
C TYR A 108 -6.99 6.40 20.75
N LEU A 109 -5.92 6.05 20.02
CA LEU A 109 -4.55 6.26 20.47
C LEU A 109 -4.26 7.77 20.68
N ARG A 110 -4.65 8.61 19.72
CA ARG A 110 -4.50 10.07 19.86
C ARG A 110 -5.23 10.61 21.10
N LEU A 111 -6.40 10.06 21.39
CA LEU A 111 -7.17 10.42 22.58
C LEU A 111 -6.45 9.94 23.84
N LEU A 112 -5.94 8.72 23.88
CA LEU A 112 -5.21 8.15 25.02
C LEU A 112 -3.95 8.96 25.33
N TRP A 113 -3.10 9.25 24.32
CA TRP A 113 -1.89 10.06 24.50
C TRP A 113 -2.19 11.51 24.88
N ALA A 114 -3.28 12.08 24.40
CA ALA A 114 -3.66 13.43 24.78
C ALA A 114 -4.19 13.54 26.23
N ARG A 115 -4.84 12.49 26.75
CA ARG A 115 -5.49 12.52 28.07
C ARG A 115 -4.65 11.90 29.19
N CYS A 116 -3.87 10.87 28.86
CA CYS A 116 -3.09 10.10 29.83
C CYS A 116 -1.57 10.16 29.55
N GLY A 117 -1.14 10.95 28.58
CA GLY A 117 0.26 11.06 28.19
C GLY A 117 1.07 11.94 29.16
N THR A 118 2.29 11.47 29.46
CA THR A 118 3.28 12.21 30.23
C THR A 118 4.23 12.92 29.25
N PRO A 119 4.27 14.25 29.22
CA PRO A 119 5.14 15.01 28.35
C PRO A 119 6.59 15.02 28.87
N HIS A 120 7.54 14.94 27.96
CA HIS A 120 8.97 15.01 28.22
C HIS A 120 9.60 16.12 27.36
N CYS A 121 10.70 16.64 27.83
CA CYS A 121 11.45 17.64 27.06
C CYS A 121 12.10 17.00 25.81
N PRO A 122 11.84 17.47 24.58
CA PRO A 122 12.40 16.90 23.36
C PRO A 122 13.93 17.03 23.26
N LYS A 123 14.57 17.86 24.10
CA LYS A 123 16.04 18.04 24.12
C LYS A 123 16.73 17.23 25.21
N CYS A 124 16.25 17.29 26.46
CA CYS A 124 16.92 16.65 27.59
C CYS A 124 16.20 15.38 28.11
N GLY A 125 15.01 15.08 27.63
CA GLY A 125 14.25 13.90 28.03
C GLY A 125 13.60 13.96 29.41
N LYS A 126 13.79 15.04 30.18
CA LYS A 126 13.16 15.18 31.50
C LYS A 126 11.65 15.25 31.39
N GLU A 127 10.96 14.64 32.33
CA GLU A 127 9.50 14.74 32.47
C GLU A 127 9.11 16.20 32.76
N ILE A 128 8.10 16.68 32.06
CA ILE A 128 7.56 18.03 32.23
C ILE A 128 6.20 17.91 32.92
N ARG A 129 6.10 18.48 34.12
CA ARG A 129 4.85 18.50 34.90
C ARG A 129 4.25 19.90 34.89
N ARG A 130 2.93 19.96 34.88
CA ARG A 130 2.17 21.19 35.16
C ARG A 130 2.07 21.36 36.68
N GLN A 131 2.44 22.51 37.19
CA GLN A 131 2.29 22.83 38.60
C GLN A 131 1.04 23.69 38.79
N THR A 132 0.21 23.39 39.81
CA THR A 132 -0.86 24.30 40.22
C THR A 132 -0.29 25.43 41.05
N VAL A 133 -1.02 26.54 41.17
CA VAL A 133 -0.63 27.65 42.07
C VAL A 133 -0.37 27.14 43.49
N ASP A 134 -1.28 26.28 44.01
CA ASP A 134 -1.11 25.73 45.37
C ASP A 134 0.17 24.90 45.51
N GLN A 135 0.52 24.08 44.53
CA GLN A 135 1.76 23.29 44.51
C GLN A 135 3.02 24.18 44.49
N ILE A 136 2.96 25.28 43.71
CA ILE A 136 4.05 26.28 43.66
C ILE A 136 4.17 26.96 45.02
N VAL A 137 3.06 27.36 45.61
CA VAL A 137 3.03 28.00 46.93
C VAL A 137 3.55 27.04 48.01
N ASP A 138 3.11 25.77 48.00
CA ASP A 138 3.56 24.77 48.99
C ASP A 138 5.08 24.52 48.89
N GLN A 139 5.64 24.47 47.67
CA GLN A 139 7.06 24.33 47.46
C GLN A 139 7.84 25.56 47.96
N ILE A 140 7.34 26.77 47.70
CA ILE A 140 7.97 28.01 48.20
C ILE A 140 7.86 28.10 49.74
N MET A 141 6.72 27.69 50.32
CA MET A 141 6.54 27.65 51.79
C MET A 141 7.47 26.63 52.47
N GLY A 142 8.02 25.67 51.74
CA GLY A 142 9.07 24.75 52.22
C GLY A 142 10.47 25.38 52.43
N LEU A 143 10.68 26.64 52.05
CA LEU A 143 11.94 27.34 52.27
C LEU A 143 12.20 27.60 53.78
N PRO A 144 13.47 27.70 54.22
CA PRO A 144 13.83 28.00 55.58
C PRO A 144 13.21 29.32 56.08
N ASP A 145 12.84 29.37 57.35
CA ASP A 145 12.29 30.59 57.95
C ASP A 145 13.27 31.77 57.83
N ARG A 146 12.74 32.97 57.57
CA ARG A 146 13.48 34.21 57.30
C ARG A 146 14.27 34.30 55.98
N THR A 147 14.15 33.33 55.07
CA THR A 147 14.73 33.44 53.72
C THR A 147 14.12 34.65 53.00
N LYS A 148 14.95 35.49 52.42
CA LYS A 148 14.54 36.64 51.60
C LYS A 148 14.48 36.24 50.15
N PHE A 149 13.32 36.46 49.53
CA PHE A 149 13.12 36.10 48.11
C PHE A 149 12.21 37.10 47.41
N GLN A 150 12.19 37.02 46.11
CA GLN A 150 11.30 37.81 45.28
C GLN A 150 10.59 36.88 44.24
N ILE A 151 9.37 37.26 43.91
CA ILE A 151 8.58 36.62 42.88
C ILE A 151 8.67 37.46 41.62
N LEU A 152 9.15 36.84 40.57
CA LEU A 152 9.36 37.48 39.26
C LEU A 152 8.45 36.86 38.20
N SER A 153 7.97 37.72 37.30
CA SER A 153 7.21 37.31 36.12
C SER A 153 8.07 37.48 34.86
N PRO A 154 8.49 36.42 34.18
CA PRO A 154 9.32 36.48 32.94
C PRO A 154 8.44 36.85 31.73
N VAL A 155 8.33 38.14 31.40
CA VAL A 155 7.51 38.68 30.32
C VAL A 155 8.18 38.59 28.96
N VAL A 156 9.52 38.71 28.91
CA VAL A 156 10.34 38.54 27.69
C VAL A 156 11.44 37.54 27.94
N ARG A 157 11.55 36.51 27.07
CA ARG A 157 12.59 35.48 27.17
C ARG A 157 13.31 35.34 25.84
N GLY A 158 14.58 35.81 25.77
CA GLY A 158 15.45 35.61 24.62
C GLY A 158 14.98 36.22 23.32
N LYS A 159 14.17 37.31 23.35
CA LYS A 159 13.70 38.01 22.17
C LYS A 159 14.54 39.26 21.88
N LYS A 160 14.82 39.54 20.62
CA LYS A 160 15.47 40.78 20.18
C LYS A 160 14.47 41.95 20.18
N GLY A 161 14.91 43.12 20.51
CA GLY A 161 14.08 44.34 20.49
C GLY A 161 14.40 45.28 21.69
N GLU A 162 13.95 46.52 21.59
CA GLU A 162 14.08 47.51 22.66
C GLU A 162 13.05 47.35 23.78
N HIS A 163 11.95 46.61 23.50
CA HIS A 163 10.88 46.23 24.44
C HIS A 163 10.24 47.39 25.24
N GLN A 164 10.29 48.66 24.77
CA GLN A 164 9.79 49.87 25.44
C GLN A 164 8.31 49.70 25.92
N LYS A 165 7.48 49.09 25.08
CA LYS A 165 6.10 48.84 25.44
C LYS A 165 5.91 47.96 26.68
N VAL A 166 6.83 46.98 26.91
CA VAL A 166 6.80 46.13 28.09
C VAL A 166 7.06 46.92 29.37
N PHE A 167 7.99 47.85 29.31
CA PHE A 167 8.28 48.74 30.44
C PHE A 167 7.16 49.74 30.70
N GLU A 168 6.53 50.29 29.65
CA GLU A 168 5.36 51.16 29.77
C GLU A 168 4.15 50.42 30.39
N ASP A 169 3.86 49.21 29.92
CA ASP A 169 2.77 48.40 30.45
C ASP A 169 3.01 48.01 31.91
N ALA A 170 4.26 47.65 32.30
CA ALA A 170 4.60 47.40 33.68
C ALA A 170 4.48 48.65 34.57
N ARG A 171 4.88 49.85 34.09
CA ARG A 171 4.68 51.12 34.81
C ARG A 171 3.19 51.43 35.01
N ARG A 172 2.37 51.29 33.99
CA ARG A 172 0.92 51.52 34.08
C ARG A 172 0.26 50.59 35.05
N SER A 173 0.75 49.35 35.15
CA SER A 173 0.25 48.35 36.09
C SER A 173 0.75 48.55 37.53
N GLY A 174 1.56 49.58 37.83
CA GLY A 174 2.01 49.95 39.17
C GLY A 174 3.22 49.17 39.68
N TYR A 175 3.95 48.40 38.86
CA TYR A 175 5.16 47.76 39.29
C TYR A 175 6.31 48.76 39.38
N ALA A 176 7.16 48.56 40.36
CA ALA A 176 8.27 49.46 40.68
C ALA A 176 9.61 49.05 39.99
N ARG A 177 9.80 47.73 39.80
CA ARG A 177 11.09 47.17 39.38
C ARG A 177 10.97 46.10 38.32
N VAL A 178 12.01 45.98 37.50
CA VAL A 178 12.20 44.90 36.53
C VAL A 178 13.65 44.40 36.63
N ARG A 179 13.81 43.10 36.33
CA ARG A 179 15.17 42.52 36.15
C ARG A 179 15.36 42.33 34.64
N VAL A 180 16.45 42.90 34.11
CA VAL A 180 16.81 42.80 32.70
C VAL A 180 18.18 42.15 32.58
N ASP A 181 18.25 41.02 31.88
CA ASP A 181 19.49 40.25 31.67
C ASP A 181 20.25 39.97 32.99
N GLY A 182 19.52 39.69 34.08
CA GLY A 182 20.01 39.42 35.41
C GLY A 182 20.23 40.67 36.30
N SER A 183 20.24 41.89 35.74
CA SER A 183 20.42 43.16 36.48
C SER A 183 19.08 43.79 36.84
N LEU A 184 18.94 44.28 38.07
CA LEU A 184 17.75 44.93 38.58
C LEU A 184 17.73 46.41 38.26
N TYR A 185 16.61 46.90 37.70
CA TYR A 185 16.36 48.28 37.31
C TYR A 185 15.09 48.79 37.99
N GLU A 186 15.05 50.09 38.35
CA GLU A 186 13.80 50.72 38.71
C GLU A 186 13.06 51.23 37.46
N LEU A 187 11.78 51.02 37.39
CA LEU A 187 10.97 51.42 36.24
C LEU A 187 10.86 52.96 36.12
N THR A 188 11.33 53.72 37.10
CA THR A 188 11.46 55.17 37.03
C THR A 188 12.68 55.60 36.18
N GLU A 189 13.62 54.69 35.95
CA GLU A 189 14.83 54.95 35.17
C GLU A 189 14.55 54.73 33.68
N ASP A 190 15.40 55.36 32.83
CA ASP A 190 15.29 55.18 31.39
C ASP A 190 16.10 53.94 30.97
N ILE A 191 15.41 52.84 30.67
CA ILE A 191 16.02 51.56 30.33
C ILE A 191 16.16 51.46 28.81
N ALA A 192 17.38 51.66 28.31
CA ALA A 192 17.71 51.56 26.89
C ALA A 192 18.32 50.19 26.59
N LEU A 193 17.67 49.40 25.70
CA LEU A 193 18.13 48.07 25.32
C LEU A 193 18.61 48.05 23.86
N ASP A 194 19.59 47.19 23.56
CA ASP A 194 20.10 47.00 22.19
C ASP A 194 19.13 46.18 21.37
N LYS A 195 18.52 46.78 20.36
CA LYS A 195 17.51 46.17 19.46
C LYS A 195 18.01 44.89 18.75
N ASN A 196 19.34 44.69 18.62
CA ASN A 196 19.94 43.55 17.93
C ASN A 196 20.31 42.38 18.86
N LYS A 197 20.32 42.62 20.18
CA LYS A 197 20.60 41.58 21.19
C LYS A 197 19.32 40.90 21.67
N LYS A 198 19.46 39.70 22.19
CA LYS A 198 18.39 38.96 22.84
C LYS A 198 18.36 39.35 24.30
N HIS A 199 17.20 39.76 24.80
CA HIS A 199 16.99 40.18 26.17
C HIS A 199 16.05 39.26 26.94
N HIS A 200 16.25 39.19 28.24
CA HIS A 200 15.35 38.58 29.22
C HIS A 200 14.83 39.69 30.11
N ILE A 201 13.52 39.86 30.24
CA ILE A 201 12.87 40.87 31.06
C ILE A 201 11.91 40.19 32.01
N GLU A 202 12.14 40.35 33.30
CA GLU A 202 11.26 39.82 34.35
C GLU A 202 10.74 40.99 35.20
N VAL A 203 9.43 41.02 35.39
CA VAL A 203 8.80 42.02 36.26
C VAL A 203 8.84 41.51 37.69
N VAL A 204 9.35 42.32 38.62
CA VAL A 204 9.31 42.01 40.05
C VAL A 204 7.90 42.26 40.60
N VAL A 205 7.22 41.15 40.88
CA VAL A 205 5.83 41.20 41.34
C VAL A 205 5.76 41.47 42.85
N ASP A 206 6.57 40.74 43.63
CA ASP A 206 6.61 40.96 45.08
C ASP A 206 8.02 40.60 45.66
N ARG A 207 8.34 41.20 46.80
CA ARG A 207 9.52 40.87 47.62
C ARG A 207 9.09 40.47 49.03
N LEU A 208 9.48 39.28 49.41
CA LEU A 208 8.92 38.61 50.57
C LEU A 208 10.03 38.08 51.47
N ILE A 209 9.68 37.89 52.74
CA ILE A 209 10.51 37.19 53.71
C ILE A 209 9.71 36.03 54.25
N MET A 210 10.27 34.82 54.22
CA MET A 210 9.57 33.62 54.65
C MET A 210 9.11 33.72 56.08
N LYS A 211 7.80 33.50 56.31
CA LYS A 211 7.08 33.48 57.59
C LYS A 211 5.94 32.46 57.49
N PRO A 212 5.49 31.90 58.63
CA PRO A 212 4.41 30.90 58.61
C PRO A 212 3.04 31.42 58.14
N ASP A 213 2.75 32.71 58.21
CA ASP A 213 1.49 33.36 57.83
C ASP A 213 1.49 33.95 56.39
N LEU A 214 2.53 33.65 55.61
CA LEU A 214 2.76 34.27 54.29
C LEU A 214 1.87 33.66 53.17
N ALA A 215 1.30 32.50 53.35
CA ALA A 215 0.67 31.69 52.31
C ALA A 215 -0.34 32.49 51.44
N ARG A 216 -1.26 33.26 52.05
CA ARG A 216 -2.27 34.00 51.29
C ARG A 216 -1.64 35.06 50.37
N ARG A 217 -0.69 35.87 50.86
CA ARG A 217 -0.01 36.90 50.08
C ARG A 217 0.87 36.29 49.00
N LEU A 218 1.52 35.15 49.29
CA LEU A 218 2.29 34.40 48.30
C LEU A 218 1.40 33.85 47.17
N THR A 219 0.22 33.33 47.50
CA THR A 219 -0.74 32.89 46.50
C THR A 219 -1.12 34.03 45.54
N ASP A 220 -1.50 35.20 46.06
CA ASP A 220 -1.86 36.39 45.27
C ASP A 220 -0.66 36.83 44.39
N SER A 221 0.58 36.78 44.88
CA SER A 221 1.76 37.15 44.14
C SER A 221 2.10 36.13 43.04
N VAL A 222 1.95 34.83 43.32
CA VAL A 222 2.20 33.77 42.33
C VAL A 222 1.16 33.80 41.23
N GLU A 223 -0.16 34.00 41.57
CA GLU A 223 -1.21 34.18 40.58
C GLU A 223 -0.97 35.41 39.68
N THR A 224 -0.57 36.52 40.27
CA THR A 224 -0.29 37.77 39.53
C THR A 224 0.90 37.55 38.59
N ALA A 225 2.00 36.97 39.07
CA ALA A 225 3.18 36.67 38.28
C ALA A 225 2.89 35.73 37.10
N SER A 226 2.09 34.68 37.39
CA SER A 226 1.64 33.71 36.40
C SER A 226 0.75 34.35 35.32
N ASN A 227 -0.20 35.18 35.69
CA ASN A 227 -1.07 35.86 34.73
C ASN A 227 -0.29 36.82 33.80
N LEU A 228 0.69 37.55 34.31
CA LEU A 228 1.51 38.44 33.49
C LEU A 228 2.40 37.73 32.50
N SER A 229 2.95 36.58 32.88
CA SER A 229 3.90 35.84 32.05
C SER A 229 3.23 34.79 31.15
N GLY A 230 1.91 34.59 31.32
CA GLY A 230 1.17 33.49 30.65
C GLY A 230 1.53 32.12 31.25
N GLY A 231 1.70 32.01 32.57
CA GLY A 231 1.86 30.74 33.31
C GLY A 231 3.24 30.44 33.86
N LEU A 232 4.16 31.36 33.82
CA LEU A 232 5.54 31.18 34.33
C LEU A 232 5.78 32.05 35.59
N VAL A 233 6.47 31.51 36.56
CA VAL A 233 6.84 32.23 37.78
C VAL A 233 8.27 31.90 38.11
N ILE A 234 9.09 32.89 38.44
CA ILE A 234 10.46 32.72 38.91
C ILE A 234 10.51 33.11 40.39
N LEU A 235 10.98 32.19 41.21
CA LEU A 235 11.43 32.47 42.58
C LEU A 235 12.91 32.77 42.52
N ASN A 236 13.31 33.97 42.97
CA ASN A 236 14.70 34.33 43.11
C ASN A 236 15.04 34.49 44.62
N GLU A 237 15.94 33.66 45.12
CA GLU A 237 16.47 33.74 46.51
C GLU A 237 17.55 34.80 46.59
N LEU A 238 17.32 35.88 47.35
CA LEU A 238 18.23 37.04 47.41
C LEU A 238 19.53 36.74 48.13
N ASP A 239 19.57 35.80 49.05
CA ASP A 239 20.75 35.47 49.86
C ASP A 239 21.75 34.55 49.15
N GLY A 240 21.35 33.96 47.96
CA GLY A 240 22.20 33.06 47.16
C GLY A 240 22.12 33.31 45.64
N ASP A 241 21.38 34.35 45.21
CA ASP A 241 21.04 34.65 43.82
C ASP A 241 20.68 33.43 42.98
N LYS A 242 19.86 32.54 43.59
CA LYS A 242 19.38 31.29 42.97
C LYS A 242 18.00 31.49 42.43
N ASP A 243 17.84 31.22 41.13
CA ASP A 243 16.55 31.24 40.44
C ASP A 243 15.96 29.84 40.39
N THR A 244 14.69 29.72 40.77
CA THR A 244 13.88 28.52 40.57
C THR A 244 12.66 28.89 39.69
N LEU A 245 12.57 28.30 38.53
CA LEU A 245 11.45 28.53 37.58
C LEU A 245 10.32 27.56 37.87
N PHE A 246 9.14 28.09 38.09
CA PHE A 246 7.87 27.31 38.16
C PHE A 246 7.03 27.55 36.92
N SER A 247 6.28 26.59 36.54
CA SER A 247 5.42 26.70 35.34
C SER A 247 4.04 26.09 35.58
N GLN A 248 2.99 26.86 35.35
CA GLN A 248 1.62 26.38 35.23
C GLN A 248 1.37 25.73 33.83
N ASN A 249 2.24 26.01 32.87
CA ASN A 249 2.26 25.40 31.55
C ASN A 249 3.30 24.26 31.52
N TYR A 250 3.17 23.36 30.55
CA TYR A 250 4.18 22.34 30.31
C TYR A 250 5.48 22.99 29.78
N ALA A 251 6.43 23.30 30.65
CA ALA A 251 7.71 23.88 30.25
C ALA A 251 8.88 23.14 30.91
N CYS A 252 9.95 22.95 30.17
CA CYS A 252 11.19 22.37 30.69
C CYS A 252 12.00 23.45 31.39
N GLU A 253 12.35 23.24 32.67
CA GLU A 253 13.12 24.17 33.49
C GLU A 253 14.52 24.41 32.92
N ASP A 254 15.21 23.34 32.48
CA ASP A 254 16.58 23.41 31.99
C ASP A 254 16.72 23.97 30.56
N CYS A 255 15.80 23.56 29.68
CA CYS A 255 15.90 23.90 28.25
C CYS A 255 15.02 25.09 27.82
N GLY A 256 14.15 25.57 28.69
CA GLY A 256 13.21 26.67 28.42
C GLY A 256 12.19 26.36 27.29
N ILE A 257 12.03 25.11 26.92
CA ILE A 257 11.04 24.70 25.89
C ILE A 257 9.66 24.60 26.54
N SER A 258 8.72 25.37 26.02
CA SER A 258 7.30 25.29 26.41
C SER A 258 6.60 24.31 25.46
N MET A 259 5.83 23.37 26.02
CA MET A 259 4.96 22.48 25.27
C MET A 259 3.54 23.02 25.27
N PRO A 260 2.83 22.96 24.16
CA PRO A 260 1.40 23.33 24.11
C PRO A 260 0.57 22.35 24.93
N GLU A 261 -0.67 22.75 25.26
CA GLU A 261 -1.63 21.86 25.89
C GLU A 261 -1.84 20.60 25.05
N LEU A 262 -1.81 19.43 25.75
CA LEU A 262 -1.96 18.15 25.09
C LEU A 262 -3.38 18.01 24.51
N SER A 263 -3.47 17.93 23.19
CA SER A 263 -4.73 17.77 22.47
C SER A 263 -4.62 16.67 21.40
N PRO A 264 -5.70 15.97 21.04
CA PRO A 264 -5.66 14.91 20.03
C PRO A 264 -5.10 15.34 18.65
N ARG A 265 -5.27 16.63 18.27
CA ARG A 265 -4.73 17.18 17.02
C ARG A 265 -3.20 17.23 17.01
N MET A 266 -2.55 17.31 18.17
CA MET A 266 -1.09 17.28 18.31
C MET A 266 -0.48 15.94 17.90
N PHE A 267 -1.23 14.87 18.00
CA PHE A 267 -0.82 13.52 17.61
C PHE A 267 -1.30 13.13 16.21
N SER A 268 -1.84 14.07 15.43
CA SER A 268 -2.29 13.80 14.06
C SER A 268 -1.20 14.17 13.05
N PHE A 269 -0.69 13.19 12.32
CA PHE A 269 0.24 13.43 11.22
C PHE A 269 -0.43 14.00 9.96
N ASN A 270 -1.77 14.03 9.91
CA ASN A 270 -2.55 14.69 8.84
C ASN A 270 -2.82 16.18 9.13
N ASN A 271 -2.49 16.64 10.34
CA ASN A 271 -2.68 18.02 10.76
C ASN A 271 -1.31 18.71 10.85
N PRO A 272 -1.12 19.91 10.28
CA PRO A 272 0.14 20.65 10.34
C PRO A 272 0.67 20.89 11.77
N TYR A 273 -0.24 20.91 12.76
CA TYR A 273 0.11 21.12 14.16
C TYR A 273 0.89 19.95 14.78
N GLY A 274 0.59 18.71 14.39
CA GLY A 274 1.26 17.50 14.89
C GLY A 274 2.29 16.91 13.94
N ALA A 275 2.15 17.20 12.64
CA ALA A 275 2.98 16.63 11.60
C ALA A 275 4.45 17.08 11.68
N CYS A 276 5.36 16.22 11.27
CA CYS A 276 6.75 16.59 11.03
C CYS A 276 6.82 17.71 9.98
N PRO A 277 7.47 18.87 10.26
CA PRO A 277 7.50 20.01 9.34
C PRO A 277 8.25 19.73 8.02
N VAL A 278 9.16 18.74 8.01
CA VAL A 278 10.00 18.44 6.84
C VAL A 278 9.27 17.53 5.85
N CYS A 279 8.56 16.48 6.30
CA CYS A 279 7.83 15.57 5.42
C CYS A 279 6.31 15.80 5.43
N ALA A 280 5.83 16.84 6.14
CA ALA A 280 4.40 17.15 6.26
C ALA A 280 3.54 15.92 6.65
N GLY A 281 4.07 15.05 7.51
CA GLY A 281 3.38 13.85 8.02
C GLY A 281 3.47 12.61 7.13
N LEU A 282 4.20 12.64 6.02
CA LEU A 282 4.38 11.47 5.15
C LEU A 282 5.30 10.41 5.75
N GLY A 283 6.28 10.82 6.57
CA GLY A 283 7.29 9.93 7.14
C GLY A 283 8.46 9.64 6.19
N THR A 284 8.25 9.84 4.91
CA THR A 284 9.22 9.56 3.84
C THR A 284 9.38 10.77 2.92
N GLN A 285 10.44 10.75 2.13
CA GLN A 285 10.72 11.73 1.08
C GLN A 285 11.16 11.01 -0.19
N GLN A 286 10.72 11.54 -1.33
CA GLN A 286 11.25 11.15 -2.64
C GLN A 286 12.62 11.81 -2.83
N VAL A 287 13.65 11.00 -3.02
CA VAL A 287 15.03 11.46 -3.19
C VAL A 287 15.59 10.86 -4.47
N ALA A 288 16.28 11.68 -5.28
CA ALA A 288 16.96 11.15 -6.46
C ALA A 288 18.05 10.14 -6.04
N ASP A 289 17.96 8.92 -6.59
CA ASP A 289 18.80 7.80 -6.17
C ASP A 289 19.96 7.59 -7.14
N PRO A 290 21.22 7.72 -6.68
CA PRO A 290 22.39 7.46 -7.51
C PRO A 290 22.41 6.08 -8.18
N LEU A 291 21.81 5.05 -7.56
CA LEU A 291 21.74 3.71 -8.13
C LEU A 291 20.73 3.59 -9.26
N LEU A 292 19.66 4.41 -9.25
CA LEU A 292 18.69 4.49 -10.35
C LEU A 292 19.18 5.40 -11.48
N ILE A 293 19.97 6.42 -11.13
CA ILE A 293 20.63 7.32 -12.09
C ILE A 293 21.75 6.58 -12.83
N ILE A 294 22.55 5.76 -12.12
CA ILE A 294 23.64 4.95 -12.67
C ILE A 294 23.42 3.48 -12.28
N PRO A 295 22.53 2.78 -13.01
CA PRO A 295 22.15 1.41 -12.66
C PRO A 295 23.25 0.39 -13.01
N ASP A 296 24.11 0.69 -13.98
CA ASP A 296 25.18 -0.19 -14.45
C ASP A 296 26.52 0.57 -14.45
N ARG A 297 27.31 0.33 -13.41
CA ARG A 297 28.61 0.96 -13.22
C ARG A 297 29.73 0.38 -14.08
N SER A 298 29.51 -0.80 -14.70
CA SER A 298 30.46 -1.38 -15.64
C SER A 298 30.53 -0.63 -16.98
N LYS A 299 29.52 0.20 -17.28
CA LYS A 299 29.47 1.06 -18.46
C LYS A 299 30.17 2.38 -18.23
N SER A 300 30.66 2.94 -19.33
CA SER A 300 31.17 4.31 -19.38
C SER A 300 30.02 5.35 -19.60
N ILE A 301 30.34 6.63 -19.39
CA ILE A 301 29.41 7.73 -19.66
C ILE A 301 28.96 7.73 -21.13
N LEU A 302 29.90 7.48 -22.09
CA LEU A 302 29.56 7.40 -23.50
C LEU A 302 28.75 6.16 -23.87
N GLN A 303 28.87 5.08 -23.12
CA GLN A 303 28.02 3.88 -23.26
C GLN A 303 26.65 4.02 -22.61
N GLY A 304 26.32 5.19 -22.06
CA GLY A 304 25.05 5.47 -21.45
C GLY A 304 24.92 4.95 -20.02
N ALA A 305 25.96 5.01 -19.20
CA ALA A 305 25.88 4.67 -17.78
C ALA A 305 24.86 5.55 -17.02
N ILE A 306 24.76 6.84 -17.39
CA ILE A 306 23.85 7.80 -16.76
C ILE A 306 22.49 7.74 -17.47
N GLN A 307 21.44 7.37 -16.73
CA GLN A 307 20.10 7.15 -17.28
C GLN A 307 19.10 8.29 -16.99
N ALA A 308 19.53 9.36 -16.31
CA ALA A 308 18.68 10.49 -16.00
C ALA A 308 18.31 11.30 -17.25
N SER A 309 17.05 11.68 -17.40
CA SER A 309 16.54 12.48 -18.52
C SER A 309 17.28 13.81 -18.65
N GLY A 310 17.75 14.11 -19.86
CA GLY A 310 18.61 15.25 -20.17
C GLY A 310 20.11 15.02 -19.96
N TRP A 311 20.52 13.92 -19.31
CA TRP A 311 21.89 13.51 -19.08
C TRP A 311 22.23 12.15 -19.74
N ASN A 312 21.23 11.41 -20.20
CA ASN A 312 21.33 10.09 -20.82
C ASN A 312 21.75 10.13 -22.29
N ASN A 313 21.70 11.29 -22.94
CA ASN A 313 22.05 11.48 -24.35
C ASN A 313 23.35 12.28 -24.45
N VAL A 314 24.48 11.56 -24.57
CA VAL A 314 25.85 12.13 -24.61
C VAL A 314 26.38 12.09 -26.06
N ARG A 315 25.65 12.75 -27.00
CA ARG A 315 26.08 12.91 -28.41
C ARG A 315 27.08 14.06 -28.51
N ASP A 316 27.82 14.11 -29.64
CA ASP A 316 28.91 15.07 -29.85
C ASP A 316 28.51 16.55 -29.72
N ASP A 317 27.27 16.90 -30.02
CA ASP A 317 26.68 18.26 -29.93
C ASP A 317 25.81 18.49 -28.70
N SER A 318 25.71 17.53 -27.77
CA SER A 318 24.82 17.64 -26.63
C SER A 318 25.42 18.49 -25.50
N ILE A 319 24.54 19.23 -24.81
CA ILE A 319 24.91 20.04 -23.63
C ILE A 319 25.50 19.13 -22.53
N SER A 320 24.93 17.95 -22.31
CA SER A 320 25.41 16.98 -21.34
C SER A 320 26.87 16.57 -21.59
N ARG A 321 27.25 16.33 -22.87
CA ARG A 321 28.61 16.00 -23.23
C ARG A 321 29.59 17.14 -22.92
N MET A 322 29.26 18.37 -23.25
CA MET A 322 30.09 19.53 -22.94
C MET A 322 30.40 19.66 -21.44
N TYR A 323 29.39 19.40 -20.60
CA TYR A 323 29.60 19.39 -19.15
C TYR A 323 30.52 18.24 -18.71
N PHE A 324 30.27 17.02 -19.21
CA PHE A 324 31.08 15.85 -18.84
C PHE A 324 32.52 15.96 -19.35
N GLU A 325 32.78 16.54 -20.52
CA GLU A 325 34.14 16.82 -21.02
C GLU A 325 34.87 17.85 -20.14
N ALA A 326 34.16 18.90 -19.71
CA ALA A 326 34.73 19.88 -18.78
C ALA A 326 35.08 19.25 -17.41
N LEU A 327 34.23 18.37 -16.89
CA LEU A 327 34.49 17.60 -15.68
C LEU A 327 35.65 16.62 -15.86
N ALA A 328 35.70 15.87 -16.96
CA ALA A 328 36.73 14.92 -17.28
C ALA A 328 38.11 15.57 -17.33
N LYS A 329 38.22 16.76 -17.99
CA LYS A 329 39.43 17.55 -18.04
C LYS A 329 39.89 18.01 -16.68
N LYS A 330 38.94 18.48 -15.82
CA LYS A 330 39.25 19.04 -14.51
C LYS A 330 39.61 18.01 -13.44
N TYR A 331 38.89 16.88 -13.47
CA TYR A 331 39.04 15.80 -12.46
C TYR A 331 39.84 14.61 -12.97
N HIS A 332 40.46 14.71 -14.17
CA HIS A 332 41.40 13.76 -14.76
C HIS A 332 40.84 12.34 -14.92
N PHE A 333 39.71 12.19 -15.61
CA PHE A 333 39.18 10.90 -16.00
C PHE A 333 38.75 10.90 -17.49
N SER A 334 38.53 9.72 -18.07
CA SER A 334 38.04 9.58 -19.44
C SER A 334 36.54 9.28 -19.44
N LEU A 335 35.81 9.84 -20.41
CA LEU A 335 34.37 9.50 -20.60
C LEU A 335 34.17 8.07 -21.11
N ASN A 336 35.25 7.41 -21.57
CA ASN A 336 35.23 6.00 -21.96
C ASN A 336 35.50 5.02 -20.81
N ASP A 337 35.96 5.53 -19.64
CA ASP A 337 36.22 4.68 -18.49
C ASP A 337 34.91 4.20 -17.88
N PRO A 338 34.83 2.93 -17.45
CA PRO A 338 33.70 2.45 -16.67
C PRO A 338 33.52 3.29 -15.38
N ILE A 339 32.30 3.49 -14.96
CA ILE A 339 31.99 4.27 -13.74
C ILE A 339 32.72 3.71 -12.49
N ASP A 340 32.89 2.39 -12.41
CA ASP A 340 33.62 1.74 -11.29
C ASP A 340 35.12 2.04 -11.29
N ALA A 341 35.70 2.43 -12.42
CA ALA A 341 37.11 2.83 -12.56
C ALA A 341 37.35 4.32 -12.28
N LEU A 342 36.28 5.13 -12.15
CA LEU A 342 36.41 6.56 -11.91
C LEU A 342 36.88 6.84 -10.48
N PRO A 343 37.72 7.89 -10.26
CA PRO A 343 38.03 8.36 -8.93
C PRO A 343 36.76 8.74 -8.16
N GLN A 344 36.65 8.39 -6.89
CA GLN A 344 35.47 8.69 -6.06
C GLN A 344 35.10 10.18 -6.11
N LYS A 345 36.08 11.08 -6.09
CA LYS A 345 35.86 12.53 -6.20
C LYS A 345 35.19 12.93 -7.52
N ALA A 346 35.53 12.28 -8.63
CA ALA A 346 34.93 12.53 -9.93
C ALA A 346 33.46 12.06 -9.94
N LEU A 347 33.20 10.87 -9.37
CA LEU A 347 31.85 10.33 -9.23
C LEU A 347 30.97 11.23 -8.35
N ASP A 348 31.48 11.69 -7.20
CA ASP A 348 30.76 12.59 -6.30
C ASP A 348 30.39 13.91 -6.99
N VAL A 349 31.30 14.47 -7.78
CA VAL A 349 31.05 15.71 -8.53
C VAL A 349 30.03 15.48 -9.66
N ILE A 350 30.10 14.37 -10.37
CA ILE A 350 29.09 14.03 -11.38
C ILE A 350 27.70 13.93 -10.75
N LEU A 351 27.59 13.30 -9.58
CA LEU A 351 26.30 13.11 -8.89
C LEU A 351 25.81 14.38 -8.17
N TYR A 352 26.66 15.03 -7.41
CA TYR A 352 26.24 16.09 -6.47
C TYR A 352 26.71 17.49 -6.86
N GLY A 353 27.55 17.61 -7.89
CA GLY A 353 28.00 18.89 -8.43
C GLY A 353 29.29 19.44 -7.84
N THR A 354 29.69 20.60 -8.35
CA THR A 354 30.96 21.31 -7.97
C THR A 354 30.76 22.32 -6.83
N GLY A 355 29.56 22.43 -6.26
CA GLY A 355 29.24 23.45 -5.27
C GLY A 355 29.35 24.86 -5.87
N THR A 356 30.21 25.70 -5.30
CA THR A 356 30.48 27.07 -5.79
C THR A 356 31.59 27.12 -6.85
N GLU A 357 32.33 26.02 -7.06
CA GLU A 357 33.44 25.95 -7.97
C GLU A 357 32.98 25.99 -9.45
N LYS A 358 33.46 26.97 -10.22
CA LYS A 358 33.10 27.14 -11.62
C LYS A 358 33.87 26.16 -12.52
N LEU A 359 33.16 25.66 -13.53
CA LEU A 359 33.71 24.90 -14.65
C LEU A 359 33.81 25.79 -15.87
N THR A 360 34.91 25.70 -16.61
CA THR A 360 35.06 26.29 -17.93
C THR A 360 34.56 25.31 -18.96
N ILE A 361 33.37 25.58 -19.54
CA ILE A 361 32.68 24.73 -20.49
C ILE A 361 32.92 25.33 -21.88
N TYR A 362 33.50 24.53 -22.78
CA TYR A 362 33.69 24.91 -24.16
C TYR A 362 32.48 24.43 -24.98
N TYR A 363 31.88 25.32 -25.75
CA TYR A 363 30.81 24.95 -26.65
C TYR A 363 31.11 25.35 -28.10
N GLU A 364 30.74 24.46 -29.00
CA GLU A 364 30.78 24.66 -30.44
C GLU A 364 29.40 24.33 -30.98
N ARG A 365 28.72 25.32 -31.55
CA ARG A 365 27.40 25.17 -32.16
C ARG A 365 27.39 25.82 -33.53
N ALA A 366 26.39 25.48 -34.37
CA ALA A 366 26.22 26.08 -35.70
C ALA A 366 26.26 27.62 -35.71
N ASN A 367 25.94 28.27 -34.58
CA ASN A 367 25.86 29.73 -34.42
C ASN A 367 27.04 30.35 -33.66
N GLY A 368 28.15 29.59 -33.39
CA GLY A 368 29.36 30.15 -32.78
C GLY A 368 30.07 29.21 -31.80
N ARG A 369 31.33 29.56 -31.51
CA ARG A 369 32.21 28.93 -30.52
C ARG A 369 32.39 29.87 -29.32
N GLY A 370 32.40 29.35 -28.11
CA GLY A 370 32.63 30.17 -26.93
C GLY A 370 32.96 29.36 -25.68
N THR A 371 33.21 30.08 -24.61
CA THR A 371 33.42 29.49 -23.26
C THR A 371 32.38 30.04 -22.30
N LEU A 372 31.89 29.15 -21.45
CA LEU A 372 30.93 29.48 -20.40
C LEU A 372 31.48 29.06 -19.04
N GLU A 373 31.53 29.95 -18.08
CA GLU A 373 31.97 29.67 -16.72
C GLU A 373 30.77 29.56 -15.80
N ARG A 374 30.40 28.33 -15.40
CA ARG A 374 29.33 28.06 -14.45
C ARG A 374 29.67 26.90 -13.52
N PRO A 375 29.15 26.87 -12.31
CA PRO A 375 29.21 25.67 -11.48
C PRO A 375 28.36 24.57 -12.08
N PHE A 376 28.73 23.34 -11.87
CA PHE A 376 27.93 22.17 -12.24
C PHE A 376 27.02 21.79 -11.09
N GLU A 377 25.75 21.69 -11.33
CA GLU A 377 24.72 21.41 -10.31
C GLU A 377 24.80 19.97 -9.78
N GLY A 378 25.27 19.02 -10.60
CA GLY A 378 25.19 17.59 -10.32
C GLY A 378 23.89 16.96 -10.80
N VAL A 379 23.99 15.70 -11.24
CA VAL A 379 22.83 15.01 -11.85
C VAL A 379 21.72 14.78 -10.83
N VAL A 380 22.04 14.40 -9.58
CA VAL A 380 21.08 14.20 -8.46
C VAL A 380 20.30 15.47 -8.16
N ASN A 381 21.02 16.58 -8.00
CA ASN A 381 20.40 17.88 -7.67
C ASN A 381 19.55 18.38 -8.83
N ASN A 382 20.02 18.19 -10.08
CA ASN A 382 19.26 18.56 -11.29
C ASN A 382 17.94 17.79 -11.42
N VAL A 383 17.97 16.46 -11.22
CA VAL A 383 16.76 15.62 -11.23
C VAL A 383 15.79 16.09 -10.15
N SER A 384 16.27 16.32 -8.93
CA SER A 384 15.43 16.78 -7.79
C SER A 384 14.78 18.13 -8.07
N ARG A 385 15.54 19.11 -8.56
CA ARG A 385 15.00 20.44 -8.91
C ARG A 385 14.00 20.35 -10.05
N ARG A 386 14.33 19.65 -11.14
CA ARG A 386 13.44 19.52 -12.31
C ARG A 386 12.14 18.81 -11.99
N LEU A 387 12.15 17.87 -11.06
CA LEU A 387 10.92 17.20 -10.60
C LEU A 387 9.95 18.19 -9.93
N THR A 388 10.48 19.17 -9.16
CA THR A 388 9.64 20.19 -8.52
C THR A 388 9.16 21.28 -9.49
N GLU A 389 9.94 21.59 -10.50
CA GLU A 389 9.66 22.68 -11.44
C GLU A 389 8.81 22.26 -12.65
N THR A 390 8.80 20.97 -13.01
CA THR A 390 8.10 20.49 -14.22
C THR A 390 6.58 20.53 -14.09
N GLN A 391 5.94 21.04 -15.16
CA GLN A 391 4.49 21.00 -15.35
C GLN A 391 4.04 19.88 -16.31
N SER A 392 4.98 19.19 -16.96
CA SER A 392 4.70 18.10 -17.89
C SER A 392 4.60 16.77 -17.17
N ASP A 393 3.44 16.10 -17.26
CA ASP A 393 3.23 14.78 -16.69
C ASP A 393 4.16 13.70 -17.26
N ALA A 394 4.48 13.80 -18.56
CA ALA A 394 5.42 12.87 -19.20
C ALA A 394 6.84 13.02 -18.61
N MET A 395 7.32 14.26 -18.49
CA MET A 395 8.63 14.56 -17.88
C MET A 395 8.65 14.19 -16.41
N ARG A 396 7.58 14.42 -15.67
CA ARG A 396 7.45 14.04 -14.25
C ARG A 396 7.64 12.53 -14.09
N LYS A 397 6.93 11.71 -14.87
CA LYS A 397 7.07 10.25 -14.84
C LYS A 397 8.50 9.78 -15.14
N GLU A 398 9.15 10.39 -16.12
CA GLU A 398 10.51 10.05 -16.50
C GLU A 398 11.53 10.40 -15.39
N LEU A 399 11.34 11.51 -14.68
CA LEU A 399 12.16 11.90 -13.54
C LEU A 399 11.87 11.04 -12.30
N GLU A 400 10.61 10.65 -12.08
CA GLU A 400 10.20 9.75 -11.00
C GLU A 400 10.87 8.37 -11.10
N GLU A 401 11.23 7.89 -12.30
CA GLU A 401 12.01 6.65 -12.50
C GLU A 401 13.42 6.71 -11.88
N CYS A 402 13.94 7.90 -11.63
CA CYS A 402 15.24 8.12 -10.97
C CYS A 402 15.12 8.37 -9.46
N MET A 403 13.88 8.33 -8.90
CA MET A 403 13.62 8.63 -7.49
C MET A 403 13.43 7.36 -6.68
N SER A 404 13.89 7.38 -5.43
CA SER A 404 13.59 6.36 -4.43
C SER A 404 12.95 7.00 -3.20
N GLU A 405 12.11 6.25 -2.53
CA GLU A 405 11.49 6.65 -1.28
C GLU A 405 12.44 6.33 -0.12
N ARG A 406 12.75 7.33 0.70
CA ARG A 406 13.62 7.17 1.88
C ARG A 406 12.93 7.74 3.13
N PRO A 407 13.22 7.19 4.32
CA PRO A 407 12.75 7.77 5.57
C PRO A 407 13.14 9.25 5.69
N CYS A 408 12.22 10.07 6.16
CA CYS A 408 12.48 11.49 6.39
C CYS A 408 13.67 11.70 7.35
N PRO A 409 14.67 12.50 7.02
CA PRO A 409 15.87 12.69 7.85
C PRO A 409 15.58 13.35 9.20
N LYS A 410 14.44 14.04 9.35
CA LYS A 410 14.03 14.71 10.58
C LYS A 410 13.30 13.78 11.55
N CYS A 411 12.24 13.11 11.08
CA CYS A 411 11.42 12.27 11.94
C CYS A 411 11.75 10.77 11.84
N HIS A 412 12.69 10.38 10.99
CA HIS A 412 13.13 8.98 10.78
C HIS A 412 11.96 8.00 10.55
N GLY A 413 10.95 8.45 9.80
CA GLY A 413 9.75 7.65 9.52
C GLY A 413 8.59 7.84 10.51
N LYS A 414 8.79 8.49 11.65
CA LYS A 414 7.78 8.64 12.72
C LYS A 414 6.67 9.65 12.42
N ARG A 415 6.68 10.35 11.30
CA ARG A 415 5.61 11.23 10.76
C ARG A 415 5.25 12.46 11.63
N LEU A 416 5.48 12.44 12.93
CA LEU A 416 5.11 13.48 13.89
C LEU A 416 6.28 14.42 14.20
N SER A 417 5.97 15.58 14.79
CA SER A 417 6.92 16.55 15.29
C SER A 417 7.63 16.03 16.54
N ASP A 418 8.83 16.56 16.85
CA ASP A 418 9.63 16.19 18.03
C ASP A 418 8.85 16.41 19.35
N ILE A 419 8.03 17.47 19.40
CA ILE A 419 7.19 17.80 20.56
C ILE A 419 6.12 16.72 20.78
N SER A 420 5.47 16.25 19.71
CA SER A 420 4.46 15.20 19.79
C SER A 420 5.07 13.85 20.16
N LEU A 421 6.27 13.55 19.65
CA LEU A 421 7.01 12.32 19.97
C LEU A 421 7.57 12.30 21.39
N ALA A 422 7.71 13.46 22.03
CA ALA A 422 8.19 13.57 23.40
C ALA A 422 7.11 13.26 24.45
N VAL A 423 5.89 12.92 24.04
CA VAL A 423 4.80 12.52 24.96
C VAL A 423 4.69 11.00 25.00
N THR A 424 4.71 10.41 26.20
CA THR A 424 4.70 8.95 26.39
C THR A 424 3.50 8.49 27.23
N VAL A 425 3.01 7.28 26.93
CA VAL A 425 2.08 6.52 27.77
C VAL A 425 2.78 5.20 28.11
N GLY A 426 2.87 4.87 29.40
CA GLY A 426 3.64 3.69 29.83
C GLY A 426 5.11 3.69 29.37
N GLY A 427 5.72 4.88 29.23
CA GLY A 427 7.11 5.05 28.78
C GLY A 427 7.31 5.00 27.25
N MET A 428 6.24 4.86 26.45
CA MET A 428 6.32 4.71 24.99
C MET A 428 5.61 5.86 24.27
N ASN A 429 6.17 6.41 23.20
CA ASN A 429 5.49 7.39 22.36
C ASN A 429 4.52 6.69 21.38
N ILE A 430 3.57 7.46 20.85
CA ILE A 430 2.50 6.93 20.00
C ILE A 430 3.01 6.23 18.72
N MET A 431 4.09 6.73 18.11
CA MET A 431 4.58 6.15 16.86
C MET A 431 5.43 4.89 17.08
N ASP A 432 6.17 4.80 18.19
CA ASP A 432 6.88 3.59 18.57
C ASP A 432 5.89 2.49 18.96
N PHE A 433 4.77 2.83 19.62
CA PHE A 433 3.65 1.91 19.81
C PHE A 433 3.11 1.42 18.46
N CYS A 434 2.76 2.30 17.54
CA CYS A 434 2.24 1.93 16.22
C CYS A 434 3.25 1.14 15.34
N ALA A 435 4.53 1.16 15.65
CA ALA A 435 5.57 0.42 14.94
C ALA A 435 5.70 -1.04 15.42
N MET A 436 5.14 -1.38 16.57
CA MET A 436 5.11 -2.75 17.07
C MET A 436 4.13 -3.62 16.27
N PRO A 437 4.34 -4.94 16.20
CA PRO A 437 3.32 -5.87 15.74
C PRO A 437 2.08 -5.83 16.63
N ILE A 438 0.89 -6.04 16.06
CA ILE A 438 -0.39 -6.06 16.78
C ILE A 438 -0.37 -6.99 18.01
N SER A 439 0.33 -8.13 17.88
CA SER A 439 0.51 -9.06 19.02
C SER A 439 1.28 -8.47 20.21
N GLU A 440 2.22 -7.58 19.95
CA GLU A 440 2.99 -6.88 20.99
C GLU A 440 2.22 -5.66 21.51
N GLU A 441 1.51 -4.94 20.64
CA GLU A 441 0.61 -3.86 21.03
C GLU A 441 -0.46 -4.33 22.03
N LEU A 442 -1.06 -5.51 21.78
CA LEU A 442 -2.01 -6.12 22.72
C LEU A 442 -1.37 -6.43 24.07
N LYS A 443 -0.19 -7.03 24.09
CA LYS A 443 0.53 -7.29 25.34
C LYS A 443 0.86 -6.02 26.10
N PHE A 444 1.23 -4.95 25.39
CA PHE A 444 1.48 -3.64 26.00
C PHE A 444 0.22 -3.07 26.63
N ILE A 445 -0.90 -3.08 25.91
CA ILE A 445 -2.21 -2.59 26.41
C ILE A 445 -2.67 -3.41 27.62
N ASP A 446 -2.51 -4.74 27.62
CA ASP A 446 -2.87 -5.63 28.73
C ASP A 446 -2.04 -5.38 30.00
N ASN A 447 -0.79 -4.98 29.83
CA ASN A 447 0.13 -4.70 30.93
C ASN A 447 0.17 -3.22 31.34
N LEU A 448 -0.58 -2.33 30.65
CA LEU A 448 -0.59 -0.90 30.93
C LEU A 448 -1.21 -0.61 32.29
N LYS A 449 -0.40 -0.15 33.23
CA LYS A 449 -0.83 0.24 34.56
C LYS A 449 -0.91 1.77 34.66
N LEU A 450 -2.12 2.28 34.66
CA LEU A 450 -2.41 3.68 34.96
C LEU A 450 -3.03 3.80 36.34
N THR A 451 -2.77 4.89 37.05
CA THR A 451 -3.21 5.10 38.47
C THR A 451 -4.07 6.35 38.60
N GLY A 452 -4.90 6.40 39.64
CA GLY A 452 -5.72 7.56 39.96
C GLY A 452 -6.75 7.91 38.89
N SER A 453 -6.93 9.20 38.63
CA SER A 453 -7.90 9.72 37.65
C SER A 453 -7.59 9.27 36.20
N MET A 454 -6.31 9.05 35.88
CA MET A 454 -5.91 8.57 34.55
C MET A 454 -6.42 7.16 34.27
N ALA A 455 -6.51 6.29 35.28
CA ALA A 455 -7.06 4.94 35.10
C ALA A 455 -8.54 4.99 34.69
N VAL A 456 -9.32 5.85 35.32
CA VAL A 456 -10.76 6.03 35.02
C VAL A 456 -10.96 6.59 33.59
N ILE A 457 -10.18 7.60 33.22
CA ILE A 457 -10.24 8.20 31.87
C ILE A 457 -9.84 7.21 30.79
N ALA A 458 -8.82 6.40 31.05
CA ALA A 458 -8.26 5.46 30.08
C ALA A 458 -9.12 4.20 29.91
N GLU A 459 -9.91 3.79 30.89
CA GLU A 459 -10.62 2.50 30.92
C GLU A 459 -11.43 2.25 29.64
N GLN A 460 -12.29 3.19 29.27
CA GLN A 460 -13.12 3.05 28.08
C GLN A 460 -12.29 3.09 26.79
N ILE A 461 -11.28 3.95 26.73
CA ILE A 461 -10.42 4.11 25.55
C ILE A 461 -9.60 2.81 25.33
N VAL A 462 -9.00 2.30 26.39
CA VAL A 462 -8.18 1.07 26.38
C VAL A 462 -9.04 -0.15 26.00
N ARG A 463 -10.28 -0.22 26.48
CA ARG A 463 -11.22 -1.28 26.11
C ARG A 463 -11.51 -1.28 24.59
N GLU A 464 -11.74 -0.11 23.98
CA GLU A 464 -11.97 0.02 22.54
C GLU A 464 -10.71 -0.35 21.73
N ILE A 465 -9.53 0.15 22.13
CA ILE A 465 -8.26 -0.20 21.47
C ILE A 465 -8.04 -1.72 21.54
N ARG A 466 -8.18 -2.31 22.72
CA ARG A 466 -8.01 -3.75 22.94
C ARG A 466 -8.94 -4.59 22.07
N SER A 467 -10.22 -4.21 22.02
CA SER A 467 -11.25 -4.90 21.23
C SER A 467 -10.86 -4.90 19.74
N ARG A 468 -10.53 -3.74 19.18
CA ARG A 468 -10.15 -3.60 17.76
C ARG A 468 -8.85 -4.32 17.41
N LEU A 469 -7.82 -4.26 18.26
CA LEU A 469 -6.57 -5.02 18.09
C LEU A 469 -6.83 -6.54 18.17
N SER A 470 -7.71 -6.99 19.08
CA SER A 470 -8.07 -8.41 19.18
C SER A 470 -8.79 -8.92 17.94
N PHE A 471 -9.62 -8.09 17.27
CA PHE A 471 -10.24 -8.47 16.01
C PHE A 471 -9.23 -8.59 14.88
N LEU A 472 -8.25 -7.68 14.81
CA LEU A 472 -7.15 -7.80 13.83
C LEU A 472 -6.34 -9.08 14.05
N GLN A 473 -6.09 -9.45 15.30
CA GLN A 473 -5.43 -10.71 15.65
C GLN A 473 -6.28 -11.93 15.25
N ALA A 474 -7.59 -11.89 15.47
CA ALA A 474 -8.51 -12.98 15.16
C ALA A 474 -8.59 -13.28 13.64
N VAL A 475 -8.45 -12.25 12.79
CA VAL A 475 -8.40 -12.44 11.32
C VAL A 475 -6.98 -12.76 10.79
N GLY A 476 -6.03 -13.14 11.66
CA GLY A 476 -4.69 -13.57 11.26
C GLY A 476 -3.71 -12.43 10.91
N LEU A 477 -3.98 -11.19 11.34
CA LEU A 477 -3.13 -10.02 11.05
C LEU A 477 -2.22 -9.61 12.22
N SER A 478 -1.90 -10.53 13.12
CA SER A 478 -1.08 -10.28 14.34
C SER A 478 0.32 -9.72 14.04
N TYR A 479 0.85 -9.99 12.86
CA TYR A 479 2.18 -9.55 12.42
C TYR A 479 2.22 -8.12 11.85
N LEU A 480 1.07 -7.53 11.49
CA LEU A 480 1.00 -6.17 10.97
C LEU A 480 1.32 -5.15 12.05
N THR A 481 1.77 -3.97 11.61
CA THR A 481 1.96 -2.79 12.45
C THR A 481 0.93 -1.73 12.11
N LEU A 482 0.46 -0.96 13.09
CA LEU A 482 -0.50 0.14 12.85
C LEU A 482 0.10 1.28 12.01
N SER A 483 1.42 1.44 12.02
CA SER A 483 2.15 2.43 11.21
C SER A 483 2.27 2.07 9.74
N ARG A 484 2.04 0.79 9.35
CA ARG A 484 2.18 0.32 7.97
C ARG A 484 1.24 1.07 7.03
N SER A 485 1.78 1.56 5.90
CA SER A 485 1.00 2.27 4.88
C SER A 485 -0.04 1.34 4.25
N ALA A 486 -1.28 1.82 4.12
CA ALA A 486 -2.37 1.08 3.47
C ALA A 486 -2.07 0.76 1.99
N ALA A 487 -1.26 1.58 1.31
CA ALA A 487 -0.86 1.35 -0.07
C ALA A 487 0.10 0.14 -0.25
N THR A 488 0.72 -0.34 0.83
CA THR A 488 1.64 -1.50 0.81
C THR A 488 0.97 -2.81 1.19
N LEU A 489 -0.31 -2.79 1.50
CA LEU A 489 -1.07 -3.97 1.87
C LEU A 489 -1.42 -4.80 0.63
N SER A 490 -1.39 -6.12 0.77
CA SER A 490 -1.98 -7.01 -0.22
C SER A 490 -3.51 -6.87 -0.24
N GLY A 491 -4.16 -7.33 -1.32
CA GLY A 491 -5.62 -7.33 -1.42
C GLY A 491 -6.28 -8.05 -0.25
N GLY A 492 -5.79 -9.24 0.09
CA GLY A 492 -6.30 -10.02 1.22
C GLY A 492 -6.06 -9.37 2.59
N GLU A 493 -4.89 -8.74 2.83
CA GLU A 493 -4.65 -7.99 4.07
C GLU A 493 -5.63 -6.82 4.22
N SER A 494 -5.85 -6.05 3.14
CA SER A 494 -6.79 -4.91 3.14
C SER A 494 -8.23 -5.36 3.42
N GLN A 495 -8.66 -6.46 2.81
CA GLN A 495 -10.00 -7.04 3.01
C GLN A 495 -10.20 -7.51 4.44
N ARG A 496 -9.23 -8.22 5.02
CA ARG A 496 -9.28 -8.66 6.44
C ARG A 496 -9.29 -7.52 7.44
N ILE A 497 -8.56 -6.42 7.15
CA ILE A 497 -8.64 -5.19 7.95
C ILE A 497 -10.06 -4.64 7.96
N ARG A 498 -10.73 -4.58 6.80
CA ARG A 498 -12.13 -4.15 6.72
C ARG A 498 -13.07 -5.10 7.46
N LEU A 499 -12.87 -6.41 7.29
CA LEU A 499 -13.62 -7.42 8.01
C LEU A 499 -13.50 -7.23 9.53
N ALA A 500 -12.27 -7.07 10.05
CA ALA A 500 -12.02 -6.82 11.46
C ALA A 500 -12.70 -5.52 11.96
N THR A 501 -12.70 -4.46 11.14
CA THR A 501 -13.35 -3.19 11.48
C THR A 501 -14.88 -3.34 11.56
N GLN A 502 -15.47 -4.11 10.63
CA GLN A 502 -16.92 -4.35 10.61
C GLN A 502 -17.37 -5.24 11.78
N ILE A 503 -16.60 -6.27 12.13
CA ILE A 503 -16.87 -7.11 13.31
C ILE A 503 -16.83 -6.26 14.58
N GLY A 504 -15.88 -5.32 14.65
CA GLY A 504 -15.76 -4.36 15.76
C GLY A 504 -16.98 -3.46 15.95
N SER A 505 -17.79 -3.25 14.90
CA SER A 505 -19.02 -2.45 14.99
C SER A 505 -20.16 -3.15 15.74
N SER A 506 -20.06 -4.48 15.99
CA SER A 506 -21.04 -5.31 16.68
C SER A 506 -22.48 -5.19 16.15
N LEU A 507 -22.64 -4.98 14.84
CA LEU A 507 -23.94 -4.91 14.18
C LEU A 507 -24.61 -6.29 14.18
N ILE A 508 -25.91 -6.31 14.40
CA ILE A 508 -26.75 -7.52 14.45
C ILE A 508 -27.86 -7.40 13.41
N GLY A 509 -28.24 -8.54 12.79
CA GLY A 509 -29.30 -8.59 11.80
C GLY A 509 -28.90 -8.07 10.43
N VAL A 510 -27.61 -8.01 10.13
CA VAL A 510 -27.02 -7.52 8.88
C VAL A 510 -26.68 -8.69 7.95
N LEU A 511 -26.75 -8.45 6.64
CA LEU A 511 -26.23 -9.36 5.62
C LEU A 511 -24.82 -8.93 5.24
N TYR A 512 -23.80 -9.70 5.64
CA TYR A 512 -22.42 -9.52 5.19
C TYR A 512 -22.18 -10.29 3.90
N ILE A 513 -21.64 -9.61 2.89
CA ILE A 513 -21.29 -10.23 1.60
C ILE A 513 -19.78 -10.06 1.40
N LEU A 514 -19.05 -11.18 1.34
CA LEU A 514 -17.59 -11.21 1.24
C LEU A 514 -17.16 -11.83 -0.10
N ASP A 515 -16.14 -11.23 -0.71
CA ASP A 515 -15.52 -11.71 -1.96
C ASP A 515 -14.19 -12.39 -1.65
N GLU A 516 -14.17 -13.72 -1.71
CA GLU A 516 -12.96 -14.55 -1.56
C GLU A 516 -12.07 -14.17 -0.35
N PRO A 517 -12.58 -14.17 0.89
CA PRO A 517 -11.83 -13.70 2.04
C PRO A 517 -10.63 -14.58 2.43
N SER A 518 -10.54 -15.82 1.94
CA SER A 518 -9.43 -16.76 2.16
C SER A 518 -8.18 -16.46 1.33
N ILE A 519 -8.25 -15.49 0.39
CA ILE A 519 -7.16 -15.16 -0.52
C ILE A 519 -5.86 -14.83 0.21
N GLY A 520 -4.75 -15.46 -0.25
CA GLY A 520 -3.40 -15.23 0.28
C GLY A 520 -3.23 -15.68 1.72
N LEU A 521 -4.12 -16.53 2.23
CA LEU A 521 -4.00 -17.14 3.55
C LEU A 521 -3.31 -18.51 3.48
N HIS A 522 -2.40 -18.72 4.44
CA HIS A 522 -1.97 -20.06 4.79
C HIS A 522 -3.13 -20.78 5.49
N GLN A 523 -3.23 -22.11 5.34
CA GLN A 523 -4.33 -22.90 5.92
C GLN A 523 -4.52 -22.67 7.43
N ARG A 524 -3.43 -22.53 8.20
CA ARG A 524 -3.48 -22.16 9.62
C ARG A 524 -4.22 -20.84 9.89
N ASP A 525 -4.07 -19.86 9.01
CA ASP A 525 -4.71 -18.55 9.17
C ASP A 525 -6.15 -18.59 8.62
N ASN A 526 -6.45 -19.49 7.66
CA ASN A 526 -7.79 -19.75 7.17
C ASN A 526 -8.71 -20.32 8.27
N ASP A 527 -8.20 -21.23 9.11
CA ASP A 527 -8.94 -21.75 10.28
C ASP A 527 -9.43 -20.60 11.19
N LYS A 528 -8.56 -19.59 11.46
CA LYS A 528 -8.94 -18.41 12.27
C LYS A 528 -10.00 -17.54 11.60
N LEU A 529 -9.92 -17.40 10.26
CA LEU A 529 -10.92 -16.67 9.49
C LEU A 529 -12.27 -17.38 9.58
N LEU A 530 -12.31 -18.70 9.43
CA LEU A 530 -13.54 -19.50 9.53
C LEU A 530 -14.19 -19.35 10.90
N ASP A 531 -13.41 -19.40 11.97
CA ASP A 531 -13.92 -19.17 13.33
C ASP A 531 -14.51 -17.77 13.49
N THR A 532 -13.89 -16.78 12.84
CA THR A 532 -14.38 -15.41 12.82
C THR A 532 -15.72 -15.27 12.06
N LEU A 533 -15.86 -15.92 10.91
CA LEU A 533 -17.09 -15.91 10.12
C LEU A 533 -18.23 -16.64 10.85
N ARG A 534 -17.93 -17.78 11.51
CA ARG A 534 -18.88 -18.48 12.38
C ARG A 534 -19.35 -17.60 13.53
N ARG A 535 -18.44 -16.89 14.18
CA ARG A 535 -18.77 -15.95 15.25
C ARG A 535 -19.68 -14.80 14.77
N LEU A 536 -19.45 -14.26 13.56
CA LEU A 536 -20.34 -13.25 12.94
C LEU A 536 -21.75 -13.80 12.76
N ARG A 537 -21.87 -15.03 12.26
CA ARG A 537 -23.14 -15.73 12.12
C ARG A 537 -23.84 -15.92 13.47
N ASP A 538 -23.09 -16.42 14.47
CA ASP A 538 -23.62 -16.79 15.79
C ASP A 538 -24.14 -15.58 16.59
N ILE A 539 -23.70 -14.36 16.27
CA ILE A 539 -24.22 -13.10 16.82
C ILE A 539 -25.60 -12.76 16.23
N GLY A 540 -26.06 -13.44 15.17
CA GLY A 540 -27.35 -13.20 14.52
C GLY A 540 -27.25 -12.43 13.20
N ASN A 541 -26.17 -12.65 12.43
CA ASN A 541 -26.01 -12.10 11.09
C ASN A 541 -26.08 -13.18 10.01
N SER A 542 -26.52 -12.79 8.83
CA SER A 542 -26.37 -13.62 7.62
C SER A 542 -25.02 -13.35 6.98
N VAL A 543 -24.26 -14.39 6.68
CA VAL A 543 -22.92 -14.28 6.08
C VAL A 543 -22.91 -14.99 4.74
N LEU A 544 -22.83 -14.24 3.64
CA LEU A 544 -22.75 -14.74 2.27
C LEU A 544 -21.33 -14.58 1.74
N VAL A 545 -20.67 -15.66 1.39
CA VAL A 545 -19.27 -15.67 0.97
C VAL A 545 -19.15 -16.23 -0.44
N VAL A 546 -18.53 -15.50 -1.35
CA VAL A 546 -18.10 -16.03 -2.64
C VAL A 546 -16.76 -16.70 -2.42
N GLU A 547 -16.66 -18.03 -2.59
CA GLU A 547 -15.46 -18.79 -2.24
C GLU A 547 -15.21 -20.02 -3.13
N HIS A 548 -13.92 -20.40 -3.15
CA HIS A 548 -13.41 -21.55 -3.88
C HIS A 548 -12.62 -22.53 -3.00
N ASP A 549 -12.34 -22.14 -1.77
CA ASP A 549 -11.59 -22.93 -0.80
C ASP A 549 -12.42 -24.10 -0.25
N GLU A 550 -11.85 -25.30 -0.26
CA GLU A 550 -12.53 -26.52 0.18
C GLU A 550 -12.92 -26.48 1.67
N ASP A 551 -12.01 -25.98 2.53
CA ASP A 551 -12.28 -25.92 3.97
C ASP A 551 -13.40 -24.96 4.30
N THR A 552 -13.48 -23.84 3.58
CA THR A 552 -14.59 -22.87 3.70
C THR A 552 -15.91 -23.46 3.25
N MET A 553 -15.93 -24.19 2.12
CA MET A 553 -17.14 -24.86 1.63
C MET A 553 -17.61 -25.94 2.63
N ARG A 554 -16.69 -26.74 3.19
CA ARG A 554 -17.03 -27.77 4.21
C ARG A 554 -17.50 -27.17 5.54
N ALA A 555 -17.10 -25.93 5.83
CA ALA A 555 -17.52 -25.22 7.05
C ALA A 555 -18.87 -24.48 6.90
N ALA A 556 -19.37 -24.36 5.69
CA ALA A 556 -20.60 -23.64 5.39
C ALA A 556 -21.86 -24.41 5.87
N ASP A 557 -22.87 -23.67 6.31
CA ASP A 557 -24.19 -24.23 6.64
C ASP A 557 -25.01 -24.54 5.36
N PHE A 558 -24.73 -23.76 4.30
CA PHE A 558 -25.45 -23.85 3.02
C PHE A 558 -24.53 -23.42 1.86
N ILE A 559 -24.61 -24.10 0.74
CA ILE A 559 -23.82 -23.81 -0.48
C ILE A 559 -24.75 -23.61 -1.66
N VAL A 560 -24.44 -22.65 -2.52
CA VAL A 560 -25.08 -22.44 -3.81
C VAL A 560 -24.01 -22.59 -4.89
N ASP A 561 -24.12 -23.61 -5.72
CA ASP A 561 -23.21 -23.88 -6.83
C ASP A 561 -23.75 -23.26 -8.13
N VAL A 562 -22.99 -22.31 -8.69
CA VAL A 562 -23.35 -21.54 -9.89
C VAL A 562 -22.51 -22.02 -11.07
N GLY A 563 -23.18 -22.43 -12.14
CA GLY A 563 -22.50 -23.04 -13.30
C GLY A 563 -23.41 -23.17 -14.52
N PRO A 564 -23.24 -24.24 -15.32
CA PRO A 564 -22.21 -25.31 -15.23
C PRO A 564 -20.83 -24.89 -15.78
N GLY A 565 -20.80 -23.83 -16.60
CA GLY A 565 -19.60 -23.30 -17.26
C GLY A 565 -19.32 -21.84 -16.89
N ALA A 566 -18.51 -21.17 -17.68
CA ALA A 566 -18.16 -19.76 -17.55
C ALA A 566 -18.84 -18.90 -18.64
N GLY A 567 -19.02 -17.61 -18.40
CA GLY A 567 -19.61 -16.67 -19.37
C GLY A 567 -21.00 -17.09 -19.85
N VAL A 568 -21.20 -17.22 -21.15
CA VAL A 568 -22.50 -17.62 -21.76
C VAL A 568 -22.92 -19.06 -21.39
N HIS A 569 -21.97 -19.90 -21.01
CA HIS A 569 -22.20 -21.28 -20.56
C HIS A 569 -22.46 -21.40 -19.05
N GLY A 570 -22.39 -20.29 -18.32
CA GLY A 570 -22.68 -20.19 -16.89
C GLY A 570 -24.08 -19.64 -16.61
N GLY A 571 -24.26 -19.09 -15.43
CA GLY A 571 -25.42 -18.31 -15.02
C GLY A 571 -26.64 -19.16 -14.61
N GLU A 572 -26.47 -20.45 -14.31
CA GLU A 572 -27.51 -21.35 -13.79
C GLU A 572 -27.20 -21.76 -12.34
N ILE A 573 -28.21 -22.02 -11.53
CA ILE A 573 -28.03 -22.70 -10.26
C ILE A 573 -27.98 -24.21 -10.51
N ILE A 574 -26.83 -24.82 -10.24
CA ILE A 574 -26.63 -26.26 -10.48
C ILE A 574 -27.14 -27.09 -9.31
N ALA A 575 -26.82 -26.62 -8.09
CA ALA A 575 -27.27 -27.24 -6.85
C ALA A 575 -27.30 -26.18 -5.74
N ALA A 576 -28.18 -26.36 -4.76
CA ALA A 576 -28.22 -25.51 -3.55
C ALA A 576 -28.62 -26.40 -2.37
N GLY A 577 -27.87 -26.36 -1.28
CA GLY A 577 -28.11 -27.22 -0.10
C GLY A 577 -26.86 -27.33 0.77
N THR A 578 -26.77 -28.42 1.50
CA THR A 578 -25.59 -28.79 2.31
C THR A 578 -24.45 -29.28 1.42
N VAL A 579 -23.27 -29.49 1.99
CA VAL A 579 -22.11 -30.09 1.28
C VAL A 579 -22.49 -31.42 0.64
N ASP A 580 -23.27 -32.27 1.34
CA ASP A 580 -23.69 -33.56 0.84
C ASP A 580 -24.63 -33.43 -0.37
N ASP A 581 -25.50 -32.43 -0.37
CA ASP A 581 -26.39 -32.15 -1.52
C ASP A 581 -25.59 -31.74 -2.77
N ILE A 582 -24.51 -30.93 -2.57
CA ILE A 582 -23.61 -30.53 -3.67
C ILE A 582 -22.82 -31.73 -4.20
N ILE A 583 -22.33 -32.62 -3.32
CA ILE A 583 -21.63 -33.85 -3.69
C ILE A 583 -22.55 -34.79 -4.47
N ALA A 584 -23.82 -34.90 -4.06
CA ALA A 584 -24.82 -35.76 -4.72
C ALA A 584 -25.27 -35.23 -6.09
N ALA A 585 -25.02 -33.96 -6.41
CA ALA A 585 -25.47 -33.35 -7.68
C ALA A 585 -24.53 -33.74 -8.84
N PRO A 586 -24.99 -34.56 -9.83
CA PRO A 586 -24.10 -35.10 -10.87
C PRO A 586 -23.57 -34.03 -11.84
N ARG A 587 -24.27 -32.88 -11.99
CA ARG A 587 -23.84 -31.75 -12.83
C ARG A 587 -22.87 -30.81 -12.12
N SER A 588 -22.68 -30.96 -10.79
CA SER A 588 -21.82 -30.12 -10.01
C SER A 588 -20.33 -30.50 -10.20
N ILE A 589 -19.57 -29.63 -10.82
CA ILE A 589 -18.11 -29.79 -10.94
C ILE A 589 -17.49 -29.64 -9.54
N THR A 590 -17.98 -28.70 -8.74
CA THR A 590 -17.60 -28.52 -7.34
C THR A 590 -17.79 -29.82 -6.54
N GLY A 591 -18.97 -30.47 -6.67
CA GLY A 591 -19.28 -31.73 -6.00
C GLY A 591 -18.34 -32.88 -6.41
N GLN A 592 -17.92 -32.92 -7.68
CA GLN A 592 -16.94 -33.92 -8.16
C GLN A 592 -15.55 -33.76 -7.52
N TYR A 593 -15.11 -32.54 -7.22
CA TYR A 593 -13.86 -32.30 -6.49
C TYR A 593 -14.01 -32.56 -4.98
N LEU A 594 -15.10 -32.10 -4.36
CA LEU A 594 -15.38 -32.29 -2.93
C LEU A 594 -15.52 -33.78 -2.55
N SER A 595 -16.06 -34.60 -3.47
CA SER A 595 -16.19 -36.06 -3.30
C SER A 595 -14.87 -36.82 -3.57
N GLY A 596 -13.86 -36.15 -4.18
CA GLY A 596 -12.62 -36.79 -4.63
C GLY A 596 -12.76 -37.59 -5.92
N ALA A 597 -13.93 -37.57 -6.59
CA ALA A 597 -14.14 -38.19 -7.91
C ALA A 597 -13.23 -37.56 -8.98
N LYS A 598 -13.01 -36.24 -8.87
CA LYS A 598 -11.94 -35.54 -9.58
C LYS A 598 -10.94 -35.02 -8.59
N LYS A 599 -9.66 -35.22 -8.88
CA LYS A 599 -8.55 -34.70 -8.05
C LYS A 599 -7.35 -34.34 -8.94
N ILE A 600 -6.56 -33.41 -8.49
CA ILE A 600 -5.27 -33.08 -9.12
C ILE A 600 -4.28 -34.21 -8.79
N PRO A 601 -3.74 -34.94 -9.79
CA PRO A 601 -2.88 -36.08 -9.56
C PRO A 601 -1.52 -35.65 -9.01
N LEU A 602 -0.92 -36.50 -8.17
CA LEU A 602 0.47 -36.35 -7.79
C LEU A 602 1.37 -36.78 -8.95
N PRO A 603 2.49 -36.13 -9.22
CA PRO A 603 3.45 -36.56 -10.22
C PRO A 603 4.09 -37.90 -9.80
N GLU A 604 4.22 -38.81 -10.76
CA GLU A 604 4.84 -40.12 -10.51
C GLU A 604 6.30 -39.99 -10.08
N LYS A 605 7.00 -39.02 -10.63
CA LYS A 605 8.40 -38.70 -10.31
C LYS A 605 8.60 -37.17 -10.25
N ARG A 606 9.33 -36.72 -9.23
CA ARG A 606 9.77 -35.34 -9.11
C ARG A 606 10.95 -35.07 -10.03
N ARG A 607 11.02 -33.90 -10.66
CA ARG A 607 12.16 -33.47 -11.46
C ARG A 607 13.34 -33.11 -10.55
N GLU A 608 14.53 -33.59 -10.90
CA GLU A 608 15.77 -33.24 -10.17
C GLU A 608 16.37 -31.92 -10.68
N GLY A 609 15.78 -31.33 -11.72
CA GLY A 609 16.29 -30.13 -12.37
C GLY A 609 17.44 -30.46 -13.38
N ASN A 610 18.12 -29.42 -13.83
CA ASN A 610 19.19 -29.53 -14.82
C ASN A 610 20.62 -29.56 -14.22
N GLY A 611 20.74 -29.80 -12.91
CA GLY A 611 22.00 -29.81 -12.16
C GLY A 611 22.60 -28.42 -11.89
N LYS A 612 21.90 -27.34 -12.25
CA LYS A 612 22.28 -25.94 -12.00
C LYS A 612 21.34 -25.32 -11.00
N SER A 613 21.83 -24.34 -10.28
CA SER A 613 21.02 -23.63 -9.28
C SER A 613 21.29 -22.14 -9.28
N LEU A 614 20.31 -21.39 -8.81
CA LEU A 614 20.41 -19.96 -8.50
C LEU A 614 20.48 -19.82 -6.97
N LYS A 615 21.53 -19.17 -6.46
CA LYS A 615 21.77 -19.04 -5.02
C LYS A 615 21.76 -17.57 -4.60
N ILE A 616 21.05 -17.28 -3.54
CA ILE A 616 21.04 -15.96 -2.88
C ILE A 616 21.68 -16.14 -1.50
N PHE A 617 22.64 -15.28 -1.18
CA PHE A 617 23.33 -15.26 0.10
C PHE A 617 23.02 -13.99 0.87
N GLY A 618 22.77 -14.14 2.18
CA GLY A 618 22.59 -13.05 3.09
C GLY A 618 21.36 -12.19 2.83
N ALA A 619 20.23 -12.77 2.39
CA ALA A 619 19.00 -12.02 2.16
C ALA A 619 18.47 -11.40 3.46
N ALA A 620 18.40 -10.05 3.54
CA ALA A 620 18.12 -9.29 4.76
C ALA A 620 17.14 -8.11 4.54
N GLU A 621 16.26 -8.18 3.54
CA GLU A 621 15.25 -7.15 3.31
C GLU A 621 14.02 -7.38 4.21
N ASN A 622 13.46 -6.30 4.73
CA ASN A 622 12.31 -6.28 5.64
C ASN A 622 12.54 -7.18 6.86
N ASN A 623 11.77 -8.26 7.00
CA ASN A 623 11.87 -9.21 8.11
C ASN A 623 12.81 -10.38 7.88
N LEU A 624 13.48 -10.47 6.73
CA LEU A 624 14.42 -11.56 6.45
C LEU A 624 15.66 -11.48 7.35
N ARG A 625 16.06 -12.62 7.92
CA ARG A 625 17.13 -12.72 8.93
C ARG A 625 18.44 -13.20 8.33
N HIS A 626 18.94 -12.54 7.30
CA HIS A 626 20.23 -12.85 6.66
C HIS A 626 20.30 -14.32 6.20
N ILE A 627 19.30 -14.76 5.41
CA ILE A 627 19.14 -16.14 5.00
C ILE A 627 19.83 -16.44 3.67
N ASP A 628 20.30 -17.67 3.53
CA ASP A 628 20.83 -18.22 2.29
C ASP A 628 19.80 -19.16 1.67
N VAL A 629 19.51 -18.98 0.38
CA VAL A 629 18.49 -19.75 -0.34
C VAL A 629 19.01 -20.25 -1.68
N GLU A 630 18.72 -21.51 -2.00
CA GLU A 630 19.05 -22.14 -3.28
C GLU A 630 17.76 -22.51 -4.02
N PHE A 631 17.71 -22.18 -5.32
CA PHE A 631 16.63 -22.53 -6.24
C PHE A 631 17.18 -23.41 -7.36
N PRO A 632 16.81 -24.70 -7.42
CA PRO A 632 17.21 -25.57 -8.53
C PRO A 632 16.60 -25.11 -9.85
N LEU A 633 17.37 -25.10 -10.94
CA LEU A 633 16.90 -24.67 -12.25
C LEU A 633 16.30 -25.83 -13.05
N GLY A 634 15.32 -25.53 -13.91
CA GLY A 634 14.57 -26.54 -14.66
C GLY A 634 13.55 -27.30 -13.80
N THR A 635 13.07 -26.69 -12.73
CA THR A 635 12.08 -27.27 -11.78
C THR A 635 10.86 -26.38 -11.62
N PHE A 636 9.79 -26.99 -11.10
CA PHE A 636 8.63 -26.30 -10.55
C PHE A 636 8.85 -26.12 -9.04
N THR A 637 9.25 -24.92 -8.64
CA THR A 637 9.57 -24.58 -7.25
C THR A 637 8.45 -23.75 -6.62
N CYS A 638 8.01 -24.12 -5.40
CA CYS A 638 7.08 -23.34 -4.60
C CYS A 638 7.81 -22.67 -3.42
N VAL A 639 7.51 -21.38 -3.19
CA VAL A 639 7.86 -20.65 -1.97
C VAL A 639 6.63 -20.55 -1.09
N THR A 640 6.69 -21.20 0.08
CA THR A 640 5.55 -21.37 0.99
C THR A 640 5.83 -20.76 2.37
N GLY A 641 4.86 -20.84 3.26
CA GLY A 641 4.97 -20.37 4.64
C GLY A 641 3.80 -19.48 5.05
N VAL A 642 3.68 -19.23 6.34
CA VAL A 642 2.58 -18.42 6.91
C VAL A 642 2.53 -17.01 6.36
N SER A 643 1.38 -16.33 6.52
CA SER A 643 1.22 -14.94 6.09
C SER A 643 2.24 -14.04 6.81
N GLY A 644 2.93 -13.16 6.05
CA GLY A 644 3.95 -12.27 6.60
C GLY A 644 5.31 -12.92 6.92
N SER A 645 5.56 -14.19 6.54
CA SER A 645 6.84 -14.89 6.80
C SER A 645 8.04 -14.37 6.00
N GLY A 646 7.84 -13.50 5.00
CA GLY A 646 8.90 -12.90 4.20
C GLY A 646 8.99 -13.40 2.75
N LYS A 647 8.02 -14.19 2.26
CA LYS A 647 7.99 -14.72 0.88
C LYS A 647 8.17 -13.65 -0.19
N SER A 648 7.33 -12.62 -0.17
CA SER A 648 7.39 -11.52 -1.15
C SER A 648 8.66 -10.67 -1.00
N SER A 649 9.21 -10.55 0.23
CA SER A 649 10.51 -9.87 0.46
C SER A 649 11.64 -10.64 -0.23
N LEU A 650 11.66 -11.96 -0.13
CA LEU A 650 12.66 -12.80 -0.78
C LEU A 650 12.49 -12.81 -2.30
N VAL A 651 11.28 -13.09 -2.77
CA VAL A 651 11.03 -13.36 -4.19
C VAL A 651 10.86 -12.06 -5.00
N ASN A 652 9.98 -11.14 -4.56
CA ASN A 652 9.65 -9.95 -5.33
C ASN A 652 10.67 -8.83 -5.11
N GLU A 653 11.03 -8.55 -3.84
CA GLU A 653 11.91 -7.41 -3.54
C GLU A 653 13.39 -7.71 -3.83
N ILE A 654 13.87 -8.92 -3.58
CA ILE A 654 15.28 -9.28 -3.82
C ILE A 654 15.43 -9.98 -5.17
N LEU A 655 14.89 -11.21 -5.30
CA LEU A 655 15.15 -12.08 -6.46
C LEU A 655 14.68 -11.45 -7.77
N TYR A 656 13.40 -11.13 -7.89
CA TYR A 656 12.82 -10.59 -9.12
C TYR A 656 13.49 -9.26 -9.52
N LYS A 657 13.65 -8.31 -8.60
CA LYS A 657 14.27 -7.02 -8.92
C LYS A 657 15.72 -7.17 -9.35
N LYS A 658 16.48 -8.08 -8.73
CA LYS A 658 17.86 -8.35 -9.12
C LYS A 658 17.94 -9.00 -10.49
N LEU A 659 17.14 -10.03 -10.76
CA LEU A 659 17.06 -10.70 -12.05
C LEU A 659 16.60 -9.74 -13.16
N ALA A 660 15.57 -8.94 -12.92
CA ALA A 660 15.04 -7.98 -13.88
C ALA A 660 16.08 -6.90 -14.23
N GLY A 661 16.83 -6.42 -13.24
CA GLY A 661 17.94 -5.47 -13.48
C GLY A 661 19.07 -6.09 -14.30
N SER A 662 19.48 -7.33 -13.98
CA SER A 662 20.63 -7.99 -14.62
C SER A 662 20.30 -8.55 -16.00
N LEU A 663 19.14 -9.21 -16.18
CA LEU A 663 18.79 -9.93 -17.42
C LEU A 663 17.95 -9.06 -18.37
N ASN A 664 16.95 -8.34 -17.84
CA ASN A 664 16.01 -7.54 -18.64
C ASN A 664 16.41 -6.05 -18.72
N ARG A 665 17.51 -5.63 -18.10
CA ARG A 665 17.96 -4.24 -18.01
C ARG A 665 16.90 -3.28 -17.42
N ALA A 666 16.07 -3.80 -16.52
CA ALA A 666 15.06 -3.00 -15.85
C ALA A 666 15.70 -2.06 -14.81
N ARG A 667 15.16 -0.85 -14.67
CA ARG A 667 15.58 0.12 -13.65
C ARG A 667 14.92 -0.22 -12.32
N THR A 668 15.48 -1.23 -11.64
CA THR A 668 14.94 -1.69 -10.34
C THR A 668 16.04 -1.72 -9.29
N ARG A 669 15.69 -1.35 -8.08
CA ARG A 669 16.58 -1.47 -6.93
C ARG A 669 16.20 -2.71 -6.15
N PRO A 670 17.05 -3.75 -6.10
CA PRO A 670 16.81 -4.92 -5.26
C PRO A 670 16.92 -4.56 -3.78
N GLY A 671 16.22 -5.34 -2.93
CA GLY A 671 16.36 -5.30 -1.48
C GLY A 671 17.75 -5.72 -1.01
N LYS A 672 17.98 -5.74 0.29
CA LYS A 672 19.29 -6.04 0.90
C LYS A 672 19.63 -7.52 0.80
N PHE A 673 20.79 -7.83 0.25
CA PHE A 673 21.41 -9.17 0.21
C PHE A 673 22.91 -9.02 -0.03
N ASP A 674 23.72 -10.06 0.23
CA ASP A 674 25.16 -9.99 0.05
C ASP A 674 25.54 -10.25 -1.42
N ARG A 675 25.19 -11.41 -1.96
CA ARG A 675 25.49 -11.80 -3.34
C ARG A 675 24.48 -12.79 -3.91
N ILE A 676 24.48 -12.93 -5.24
CA ILE A 676 23.70 -13.91 -5.98
C ILE A 676 24.61 -14.62 -6.99
N GLU A 677 24.45 -15.93 -7.12
CA GLU A 677 25.22 -16.80 -8.03
C GLU A 677 24.28 -17.56 -8.96
N GLY A 678 24.74 -17.94 -10.17
CA GLY A 678 23.95 -18.72 -11.14
C GLY A 678 23.18 -17.90 -12.16
N LEU A 679 23.39 -16.57 -12.21
CA LEU A 679 22.74 -15.65 -13.19
C LEU A 679 23.08 -16.00 -14.64
N GLU A 680 24.28 -16.53 -14.89
CA GLU A 680 24.80 -16.91 -16.21
C GLU A 680 24.04 -18.08 -16.86
N HIS A 681 23.25 -18.80 -16.08
CA HIS A 681 22.44 -19.92 -16.57
C HIS A 681 21.09 -19.47 -17.14
N LEU A 682 20.73 -18.19 -16.93
CA LEU A 682 19.44 -17.61 -17.28
C LEU A 682 19.60 -16.56 -18.40
N ASP A 683 18.59 -16.43 -19.24
CA ASP A 683 18.55 -15.43 -20.31
C ASP A 683 17.51 -14.34 -20.07
N LYS A 684 16.46 -14.64 -19.34
CA LYS A 684 15.32 -13.74 -19.09
C LYS A 684 14.63 -14.07 -17.78
N VAL A 685 14.07 -13.05 -17.10
CA VAL A 685 13.10 -13.23 -16.03
C VAL A 685 11.74 -12.67 -16.45
N VAL A 686 10.68 -13.36 -16.07
CA VAL A 686 9.30 -12.93 -16.31
C VAL A 686 8.54 -12.94 -14.98
N GLY A 687 8.13 -11.76 -14.52
CA GLY A 687 7.26 -11.64 -13.34
C GLY A 687 5.79 -11.57 -13.75
N ILE A 688 4.97 -12.40 -13.17
CA ILE A 688 3.53 -12.50 -13.42
C ILE A 688 2.81 -12.27 -12.10
N ASP A 689 2.37 -11.04 -11.88
CA ASP A 689 1.65 -10.58 -10.70
C ASP A 689 0.18 -10.24 -11.02
N GLN A 690 -0.60 -9.93 -10.00
CA GLN A 690 -2.02 -9.57 -10.10
C GLN A 690 -2.26 -8.12 -10.57
N SER A 691 -1.22 -7.35 -10.90
CA SER A 691 -1.39 -5.97 -11.35
C SER A 691 -2.15 -5.92 -12.69
N PRO A 692 -2.98 -4.89 -12.91
CA PRO A 692 -3.74 -4.75 -14.15
C PRO A 692 -2.84 -4.76 -15.40
N ILE A 693 -3.31 -5.35 -16.49
CA ILE A 693 -2.62 -5.35 -17.79
C ILE A 693 -2.55 -3.97 -18.47
N GLY A 694 -3.23 -2.99 -17.88
CA GLY A 694 -3.20 -1.59 -18.32
C GLY A 694 -4.06 -0.72 -17.42
N ARG A 695 -3.75 0.58 -17.36
CA ARG A 695 -4.45 1.55 -16.52
C ARG A 695 -5.56 2.32 -17.23
N MET A 696 -5.64 2.21 -18.54
CA MET A 696 -6.61 2.92 -19.38
C MET A 696 -7.69 1.96 -19.90
N PRO A 697 -8.92 2.45 -20.11
CA PRO A 697 -10.01 1.65 -20.70
C PRO A 697 -9.70 1.11 -22.11
N SER A 698 -8.75 1.73 -22.81
CA SER A 698 -8.27 1.29 -24.13
C SER A 698 -7.41 0.03 -24.09
N SER A 699 -6.78 -0.28 -22.94
CA SER A 699 -6.03 -1.53 -22.76
C SER A 699 -7.00 -2.70 -22.65
N ASN A 700 -6.70 -3.80 -23.35
CA ASN A 700 -7.55 -4.99 -23.37
C ASN A 700 -6.72 -6.26 -23.67
N PRO A 701 -7.27 -7.48 -23.49
CA PRO A 701 -6.58 -8.74 -23.76
C PRO A 701 -6.00 -8.84 -25.17
N ALA A 702 -6.71 -8.38 -26.21
CA ALA A 702 -6.24 -8.45 -27.59
C ALA A 702 -4.99 -7.57 -27.83
N THR A 703 -4.95 -6.38 -27.21
CA THR A 703 -3.77 -5.49 -27.32
C THR A 703 -2.58 -6.01 -26.54
N TYR A 704 -2.81 -6.56 -25.36
CA TYR A 704 -1.76 -7.06 -24.48
C TYR A 704 -1.07 -8.32 -25.02
N THR A 705 -1.84 -9.27 -25.54
CA THR A 705 -1.31 -10.49 -26.20
C THR A 705 -0.67 -10.20 -27.55
N GLY A 706 -0.88 -8.99 -28.08
CA GLY A 706 -0.42 -8.62 -29.43
C GLY A 706 -1.17 -9.26 -30.58
N VAL A 707 -2.26 -9.99 -30.33
CA VAL A 707 -3.13 -10.57 -31.38
C VAL A 707 -3.84 -9.49 -32.17
N PHE A 708 -4.12 -8.34 -31.55
CA PHE A 708 -4.79 -7.23 -32.23
C PHE A 708 -4.00 -6.66 -33.39
N ASN A 709 -2.65 -6.74 -33.37
CA ASN A 709 -1.83 -6.31 -34.49
C ASN A 709 -2.09 -7.19 -35.71
N ASP A 710 -2.10 -8.53 -35.55
CA ASP A 710 -2.36 -9.47 -36.62
C ASP A 710 -3.80 -9.32 -37.15
N ILE A 711 -4.79 -9.01 -36.27
CA ILE A 711 -6.18 -8.74 -36.67
C ILE A 711 -6.27 -7.46 -37.51
N ARG A 712 -5.57 -6.39 -37.14
CA ARG A 712 -5.53 -5.15 -37.93
C ARG A 712 -4.92 -5.36 -39.32
N ASP A 713 -3.83 -6.11 -39.39
CA ASP A 713 -3.18 -6.46 -40.66
C ASP A 713 -4.12 -7.28 -41.55
N LEU A 714 -4.89 -8.21 -40.97
CA LEU A 714 -5.91 -8.98 -41.67
C LEU A 714 -6.98 -8.07 -42.27
N PHE A 715 -7.56 -7.13 -41.47
CA PHE A 715 -8.58 -6.20 -41.95
C PHE A 715 -8.04 -5.27 -43.05
N ALA A 716 -6.79 -4.79 -42.92
CA ALA A 716 -6.16 -4.00 -43.98
C ALA A 716 -5.91 -4.77 -45.28
N SER A 717 -5.82 -6.08 -45.20
CA SER A 717 -5.65 -6.97 -46.35
C SER A 717 -6.94 -7.29 -47.11
N THR A 718 -8.12 -6.97 -46.56
CA THR A 718 -9.44 -7.21 -47.22
C THR A 718 -9.58 -6.38 -48.50
N ALA A 719 -10.37 -6.85 -49.45
CA ALA A 719 -10.62 -6.18 -50.73
C ALA A 719 -11.20 -4.76 -50.52
N ASP A 720 -12.17 -4.62 -49.62
CA ASP A 720 -12.78 -3.32 -49.30
C ASP A 720 -11.80 -2.32 -48.71
N ALA A 721 -10.95 -2.76 -47.77
CA ALA A 721 -9.93 -1.90 -47.17
C ALA A 721 -8.89 -1.43 -48.21
N ARG A 722 -8.44 -2.33 -49.08
CA ARG A 722 -7.49 -2.02 -50.16
C ARG A 722 -8.10 -1.03 -51.17
N THR A 723 -9.34 -1.23 -51.55
CA THR A 723 -10.06 -0.33 -52.48
C THR A 723 -10.20 1.09 -51.92
N ARG A 724 -10.38 1.20 -50.61
CA ARG A 724 -10.48 2.47 -49.87
C ARG A 724 -9.13 3.05 -49.44
N GLY A 725 -8.01 2.36 -49.70
CA GLY A 725 -6.67 2.77 -49.27
C GLY A 725 -6.45 2.73 -47.74
N TYR A 726 -7.16 1.85 -47.03
CA TYR A 726 -7.09 1.74 -45.57
C TYR A 726 -5.95 0.81 -45.16
N GLY A 727 -4.91 1.39 -44.55
CA GLY A 727 -3.83 0.64 -43.92
C GLY A 727 -4.15 0.17 -42.48
N PRO A 728 -3.27 -0.63 -41.83
CA PRO A 728 -3.49 -1.16 -40.48
C PRO A 728 -3.76 -0.10 -39.42
N GLY A 729 -3.27 1.14 -39.60
CA GLY A 729 -3.51 2.26 -38.69
C GLY A 729 -4.97 2.68 -38.65
N ARG A 730 -5.75 2.49 -39.73
CA ARG A 730 -7.19 2.79 -39.80
C ARG A 730 -7.99 1.94 -38.82
N PHE A 731 -7.56 0.71 -38.61
CA PHE A 731 -8.18 -0.27 -37.71
C PHE A 731 -7.66 -0.21 -36.27
N SER A 732 -6.89 0.85 -35.93
CA SER A 732 -6.44 1.10 -34.56
C SER A 732 -7.38 2.12 -33.87
N PHE A 733 -7.94 1.75 -32.73
CA PHE A 733 -8.73 2.68 -31.91
C PHE A 733 -7.86 3.72 -31.16
N ASN A 734 -6.53 3.57 -31.17
CA ASN A 734 -5.61 4.54 -30.57
C ASN A 734 -5.13 5.61 -31.56
N THR A 735 -5.33 5.39 -32.87
CA THR A 735 -4.80 6.27 -33.94
C THR A 735 -5.93 7.09 -34.54
N LYS A 736 -5.66 8.36 -34.83
CA LYS A 736 -6.61 9.22 -35.54
C LYS A 736 -6.91 8.68 -36.95
N GLY A 737 -8.13 8.92 -37.42
CA GLY A 737 -8.60 8.55 -38.75
C GLY A 737 -9.60 7.39 -38.78
N GLY A 738 -9.43 6.36 -37.95
CA GLY A 738 -10.37 5.23 -37.89
C GLY A 738 -11.17 5.16 -36.59
N ARG A 739 -10.70 5.80 -35.55
CA ARG A 739 -11.34 5.81 -34.22
C ARG A 739 -12.50 6.79 -34.14
N CYS A 740 -13.39 6.57 -33.17
CA CYS A 740 -14.39 7.57 -32.78
C CYS A 740 -13.67 8.74 -32.09
N GLU A 741 -13.77 9.95 -32.66
CA GLU A 741 -13.09 11.11 -32.10
C GLU A 741 -13.79 11.64 -30.82
N ALA A 742 -15.10 11.42 -30.65
CA ALA A 742 -15.85 11.86 -29.46
C ALA A 742 -15.31 11.21 -28.17
N CYS A 743 -14.97 9.91 -28.20
CA CYS A 743 -14.37 9.20 -27.06
C CYS A 743 -12.89 8.89 -27.25
N SER A 744 -12.26 9.42 -28.29
CA SER A 744 -10.86 9.15 -28.64
C SER A 744 -10.51 7.66 -28.74
N GLY A 745 -11.48 6.84 -29.13
CA GLY A 745 -11.33 5.39 -29.28
C GLY A 745 -11.50 4.58 -27.98
N ASN A 746 -11.79 5.21 -26.83
CA ASN A 746 -11.99 4.50 -25.58
C ASN A 746 -13.30 3.71 -25.52
N GLY A 747 -14.31 4.09 -26.31
CA GLY A 747 -15.67 3.53 -26.26
C GLY A 747 -16.50 4.07 -25.08
N LEU A 748 -15.84 4.63 -24.09
CA LEU A 748 -16.41 5.21 -22.87
C LEU A 748 -16.01 6.67 -22.75
N VAL A 749 -16.85 7.49 -22.15
CA VAL A 749 -16.56 8.86 -21.75
C VAL A 749 -16.43 8.91 -20.23
N LYS A 750 -15.33 9.47 -19.74
CA LYS A 750 -15.11 9.70 -18.32
C LYS A 750 -15.83 10.96 -17.89
N ILE A 751 -16.70 10.86 -16.92
CA ILE A 751 -17.35 11.98 -16.25
C ILE A 751 -16.64 12.16 -14.89
N GLU A 752 -15.92 13.29 -14.75
CA GLU A 752 -15.23 13.62 -13.51
C GLU A 752 -16.22 14.15 -12.48
N MET A 753 -16.31 13.44 -11.35
CA MET A 753 -17.17 13.78 -10.24
C MET A 753 -16.31 14.29 -9.09
N HIS A 754 -16.13 15.61 -8.96
CA HIS A 754 -15.17 16.27 -8.05
C HIS A 754 -15.12 15.72 -6.60
N PHE A 755 -16.22 15.19 -6.08
CA PHE A 755 -16.33 14.66 -4.71
C PHE A 755 -16.64 13.14 -4.64
N LEU A 756 -16.89 12.52 -5.80
CA LEU A 756 -17.21 11.10 -5.92
C LEU A 756 -16.21 10.41 -6.87
N ALA A 757 -16.25 9.10 -6.91
CA ALA A 757 -15.47 8.35 -7.91
C ALA A 757 -15.92 8.70 -9.33
N ASP A 758 -14.96 8.83 -10.25
CA ASP A 758 -15.24 9.09 -11.66
C ASP A 758 -16.14 8.01 -12.27
N VAL A 759 -17.14 8.42 -13.05
CA VAL A 759 -18.09 7.53 -13.71
C VAL A 759 -17.72 7.40 -15.19
N PHE A 760 -17.73 6.15 -15.69
CA PHE A 760 -17.51 5.86 -17.09
C PHE A 760 -18.83 5.46 -17.74
N VAL A 761 -19.27 6.24 -18.74
CA VAL A 761 -20.50 5.97 -19.49
C VAL A 761 -20.17 5.59 -20.94
N PRO A 762 -20.97 4.73 -21.60
CA PRO A 762 -20.81 4.44 -23.02
C PRO A 762 -20.87 5.71 -23.85
N CYS A 763 -19.97 5.85 -24.84
CA CYS A 763 -19.97 6.99 -25.74
C CYS A 763 -21.25 7.00 -26.59
N GLU A 764 -22.01 8.07 -26.57
CA GLU A 764 -23.28 8.23 -27.31
C GLU A 764 -23.09 8.11 -28.82
N VAL A 765 -21.95 8.60 -29.36
CA VAL A 765 -21.67 8.61 -30.80
C VAL A 765 -21.36 7.21 -31.34
N CYS A 766 -20.42 6.47 -30.72
CA CYS A 766 -20.04 5.15 -31.19
C CYS A 766 -20.72 4.00 -30.41
N ARG A 767 -21.47 4.31 -29.37
CA ARG A 767 -22.20 3.32 -28.53
C ARG A 767 -21.29 2.18 -28.05
N GLY A 768 -20.09 2.51 -27.59
CA GLY A 768 -19.09 1.54 -27.13
C GLY A 768 -18.23 0.91 -28.22
N LYS A 769 -18.54 1.08 -29.51
CA LYS A 769 -17.85 0.41 -30.64
C LYS A 769 -16.43 0.94 -30.92
N ARG A 770 -16.01 2.06 -30.33
CA ARG A 770 -14.64 2.65 -30.42
C ARG A 770 -14.25 3.24 -31.78
N TYR A 771 -14.90 2.92 -32.89
CA TYR A 771 -14.57 3.31 -34.26
C TYR A 771 -15.62 4.25 -34.87
N ASN A 772 -15.20 4.95 -35.93
CA ASN A 772 -16.10 5.71 -36.79
C ASN A 772 -16.88 4.76 -37.75
N ARG A 773 -17.92 5.32 -38.37
CA ARG A 773 -18.85 4.54 -39.21
C ARG A 773 -18.16 3.90 -40.40
N GLU A 774 -17.28 4.64 -41.10
CA GLU A 774 -16.63 4.17 -42.33
C GLU A 774 -15.68 2.97 -42.04
N THR A 775 -14.99 2.97 -40.91
CA THR A 775 -14.14 1.84 -40.50
C THR A 775 -14.95 0.59 -40.20
N LEU A 776 -16.16 0.76 -39.61
CA LEU A 776 -17.07 -0.35 -39.31
C LEU A 776 -17.74 -0.97 -40.55
N GLU A 777 -17.70 -0.29 -41.71
CA GLU A 777 -18.23 -0.85 -42.96
C GLU A 777 -17.31 -1.94 -43.54
N VAL A 778 -16.05 -1.99 -43.16
CA VAL A 778 -15.12 -3.03 -43.61
C VAL A 778 -15.38 -4.32 -42.86
N LEU A 779 -15.69 -5.38 -43.63
CA LEU A 779 -16.05 -6.68 -43.05
C LEU A 779 -15.03 -7.77 -43.40
N TYR A 780 -14.81 -8.68 -42.47
CA TYR A 780 -14.13 -9.96 -42.67
C TYR A 780 -15.06 -11.09 -42.21
N LYS A 781 -15.39 -12.04 -43.11
CA LYS A 781 -16.40 -13.10 -42.85
C LYS A 781 -17.71 -12.54 -42.23
N GLY A 782 -18.16 -11.36 -42.70
CA GLY A 782 -19.43 -10.74 -42.25
C GLY A 782 -19.33 -10.02 -40.89
N LYS A 783 -18.15 -9.89 -40.31
CA LYS A 783 -17.93 -9.21 -39.02
C LYS A 783 -17.00 -8.02 -39.20
N ASN A 784 -17.32 -6.88 -38.57
CA ASN A 784 -16.45 -5.71 -38.52
C ASN A 784 -15.44 -5.83 -37.35
N ILE A 785 -14.49 -4.90 -37.26
CA ILE A 785 -13.44 -4.96 -36.25
C ILE A 785 -13.96 -4.77 -34.81
N ALA A 786 -15.06 -4.06 -34.62
CA ALA A 786 -15.68 -3.92 -33.28
C ALA A 786 -16.39 -5.21 -32.87
N ASP A 787 -17.03 -5.90 -33.81
CA ASP A 787 -17.65 -7.22 -33.56
C ASP A 787 -16.58 -8.25 -33.13
N ILE A 788 -15.38 -8.19 -33.73
CA ILE A 788 -14.25 -9.06 -33.34
C ILE A 788 -13.79 -8.76 -31.90
N LEU A 789 -13.72 -7.49 -31.52
CA LEU A 789 -13.38 -7.12 -30.15
C LEU A 789 -14.44 -7.55 -29.13
N ASP A 790 -15.69 -7.64 -29.56
CA ASP A 790 -16.81 -8.08 -28.71
C ASP A 790 -16.94 -9.61 -28.61
N MET A 791 -16.27 -10.38 -29.48
CA MET A 791 -16.20 -11.83 -29.36
C MET A 791 -15.47 -12.27 -28.08
N THR A 792 -15.94 -13.37 -27.49
CA THR A 792 -15.18 -14.11 -26.48
C THR A 792 -13.95 -14.76 -27.11
N ALA A 793 -12.95 -15.10 -26.28
CA ALA A 793 -11.75 -15.79 -26.79
C ALA A 793 -12.10 -17.14 -27.41
N GLU A 794 -13.12 -17.86 -26.91
CA GLU A 794 -13.60 -19.13 -27.45
C GLU A 794 -14.25 -18.95 -28.81
N GLU A 795 -15.17 -17.98 -28.98
CA GLU A 795 -15.78 -17.63 -30.27
C GLU A 795 -14.74 -17.18 -31.29
N ALA A 796 -13.78 -16.36 -30.88
CA ALA A 796 -12.71 -15.88 -31.74
C ALA A 796 -11.77 -17.03 -32.17
N LEU A 797 -11.51 -18.00 -31.30
CA LEU A 797 -10.71 -19.19 -31.63
C LEU A 797 -11.34 -19.98 -32.78
N ALA A 798 -12.66 -20.21 -32.72
CA ALA A 798 -13.41 -20.87 -33.79
C ALA A 798 -13.46 -20.02 -35.05
N PHE A 799 -13.64 -18.68 -34.94
CA PHE A 799 -13.75 -17.78 -36.07
C PHE A 799 -12.45 -17.70 -36.90
N PHE A 800 -11.29 -17.71 -36.22
CA PHE A 800 -9.94 -17.60 -36.82
C PHE A 800 -9.25 -18.95 -37.03
N ASP A 801 -9.97 -20.08 -37.03
CA ASP A 801 -9.38 -21.44 -37.12
C ASP A 801 -8.35 -21.60 -38.26
N ASN A 802 -8.61 -21.00 -39.41
CA ASN A 802 -7.76 -21.08 -40.61
C ASN A 802 -6.57 -20.05 -40.60
N LEU A 803 -6.36 -19.33 -39.54
CA LEU A 803 -5.33 -18.29 -39.43
C LEU A 803 -4.34 -18.59 -38.26
N PRO A 804 -3.31 -19.43 -38.46
CA PRO A 804 -2.47 -19.94 -37.39
C PRO A 804 -1.84 -18.89 -36.48
N ARG A 805 -1.45 -17.72 -37.04
CA ARG A 805 -0.86 -16.62 -36.27
C ARG A 805 -1.83 -16.04 -35.23
N ILE A 806 -3.08 -15.82 -35.60
CA ILE A 806 -4.13 -15.30 -34.73
C ILE A 806 -4.61 -16.42 -33.81
N ARG A 807 -4.94 -17.59 -34.39
CA ARG A 807 -5.43 -18.75 -33.66
C ARG A 807 -4.54 -19.15 -32.50
N ASN A 808 -3.23 -19.28 -32.72
CA ASN A 808 -2.28 -19.72 -31.68
C ASN A 808 -2.23 -18.76 -30.48
N LYS A 809 -2.31 -17.46 -30.71
CA LYS A 809 -2.33 -16.47 -29.63
C LYS A 809 -3.65 -16.48 -28.84
N ILE A 810 -4.77 -16.73 -29.52
CA ILE A 810 -6.08 -16.86 -28.88
C ILE A 810 -6.19 -18.18 -28.11
N ALA A 811 -5.64 -19.27 -28.68
CA ALA A 811 -5.64 -20.58 -28.04
C ALA A 811 -4.99 -20.54 -26.64
N THR A 812 -3.89 -19.78 -26.47
CA THR A 812 -3.25 -19.64 -25.16
C THR A 812 -4.14 -18.95 -24.12
N LEU A 813 -5.05 -18.05 -24.52
CA LEU A 813 -6.07 -17.47 -23.59
C LEU A 813 -7.08 -18.54 -23.15
N VAL A 814 -7.50 -19.42 -24.07
CA VAL A 814 -8.41 -20.52 -23.75
C VAL A 814 -7.72 -21.57 -22.87
N ASP A 815 -6.45 -21.88 -23.15
CA ASP A 815 -5.62 -22.83 -22.37
C ASP A 815 -5.51 -22.42 -20.88
N VAL A 816 -5.37 -21.12 -20.60
CA VAL A 816 -5.32 -20.62 -19.22
C VAL A 816 -6.72 -20.44 -18.59
N GLY A 817 -7.78 -20.97 -19.22
CA GLY A 817 -9.15 -20.89 -18.70
C GLY A 817 -9.85 -19.55 -18.88
N LEU A 818 -9.41 -18.71 -19.82
CA LEU A 818 -10.00 -17.40 -20.15
C LEU A 818 -10.83 -17.41 -21.44
N GLY A 819 -11.42 -18.56 -21.82
CA GLY A 819 -12.25 -18.67 -23.01
C GLY A 819 -13.47 -17.73 -23.03
N TYR A 820 -13.99 -17.40 -21.87
CA TYR A 820 -15.17 -16.57 -21.66
C TYR A 820 -14.94 -15.06 -21.75
N ILE A 821 -13.72 -14.56 -21.62
CA ILE A 821 -13.46 -13.11 -21.68
C ILE A 821 -13.57 -12.58 -23.10
N LYS A 822 -14.07 -11.35 -23.27
CA LYS A 822 -14.10 -10.69 -24.58
C LYS A 822 -12.70 -10.18 -24.95
N LEU A 823 -12.30 -10.31 -26.21
CA LEU A 823 -11.00 -9.83 -26.70
C LEU A 823 -10.79 -8.33 -26.45
N GLY A 824 -11.85 -7.53 -26.58
CA GLY A 824 -11.85 -6.08 -26.35
C GLY A 824 -12.25 -5.65 -24.93
N GLN A 825 -12.39 -6.57 -23.97
CA GLN A 825 -12.75 -6.25 -22.58
C GLN A 825 -11.73 -5.29 -21.97
N SER A 826 -12.20 -4.22 -21.33
CA SER A 826 -11.30 -3.23 -20.72
C SER A 826 -10.44 -3.87 -19.62
N ALA A 827 -9.15 -3.53 -19.59
CA ALA A 827 -8.23 -3.95 -18.54
C ALA A 827 -8.70 -3.58 -17.11
N THR A 828 -9.49 -2.51 -17.00
CA THR A 828 -10.01 -2.01 -15.71
C THR A 828 -11.17 -2.84 -15.17
N THR A 829 -11.79 -3.68 -16.00
CA THR A 829 -12.91 -4.57 -15.61
C THR A 829 -12.46 -6.01 -15.33
N LEU A 830 -11.19 -6.33 -15.62
CA LEU A 830 -10.63 -7.64 -15.31
C LEU A 830 -10.32 -7.75 -13.81
N SER A 831 -10.58 -8.92 -13.24
CA SER A 831 -10.09 -9.27 -11.89
C SER A 831 -8.56 -9.41 -11.89
N GLY A 832 -7.94 -9.37 -10.70
CA GLY A 832 -6.49 -9.58 -10.56
C GLY A 832 -6.02 -10.92 -11.14
N GLY A 833 -6.75 -11.99 -10.86
CA GLY A 833 -6.47 -13.33 -11.40
C GLY A 833 -6.64 -13.44 -12.91
N GLU A 834 -7.66 -12.78 -13.50
CA GLU A 834 -7.82 -12.72 -14.97
C GLU A 834 -6.68 -11.95 -15.63
N ALA A 835 -6.28 -10.80 -15.06
CA ALA A 835 -5.15 -10.02 -15.55
C ALA A 835 -3.84 -10.85 -15.52
N GLN A 836 -3.61 -11.59 -14.45
CA GLN A 836 -2.45 -12.49 -14.29
C GLN A 836 -2.45 -13.60 -15.34
N ARG A 837 -3.60 -14.24 -15.58
CA ARG A 837 -3.74 -15.29 -16.61
C ARG A 837 -3.56 -14.73 -18.04
N VAL A 838 -3.99 -13.50 -18.35
CA VAL A 838 -3.69 -12.85 -19.64
C VAL A 838 -2.19 -12.65 -19.82
N LYS A 839 -1.46 -12.26 -18.74
CA LYS A 839 0.01 -12.16 -18.77
C LYS A 839 0.65 -13.52 -19.05
N LEU A 840 0.20 -14.57 -18.35
CA LEU A 840 0.66 -15.94 -18.54
C LEU A 840 0.41 -16.42 -19.98
N ALA A 841 -0.80 -16.23 -20.54
CA ALA A 841 -1.14 -16.57 -21.91
C ALA A 841 -0.22 -15.89 -22.93
N THR A 842 0.14 -14.63 -22.68
CA THR A 842 1.06 -13.87 -23.54
C THR A 842 2.45 -14.51 -23.58
N GLU A 843 2.99 -14.93 -22.44
CA GLU A 843 4.30 -15.58 -22.38
C GLU A 843 4.26 -16.99 -23.00
N LEU A 844 3.18 -17.74 -22.82
CA LEU A 844 2.96 -19.04 -23.49
C LEU A 844 2.92 -18.94 -25.02
N SER A 845 2.44 -17.81 -25.55
CA SER A 845 2.38 -17.57 -27.00
C SER A 845 3.76 -17.32 -27.64
N ARG A 846 4.78 -17.07 -26.81
CA ARG A 846 6.16 -16.83 -27.25
C ARG A 846 6.96 -18.12 -27.34
N ARG A 847 7.98 -18.13 -28.19
CA ARG A 847 8.90 -19.28 -28.31
C ARG A 847 9.74 -19.41 -27.02
N ALA A 848 9.68 -20.57 -26.40
CA ALA A 848 10.47 -20.89 -25.22
C ALA A 848 11.96 -21.02 -25.56
N THR A 849 12.84 -20.46 -24.73
CA THR A 849 14.30 -20.58 -24.84
C THR A 849 14.86 -21.73 -24.00
N GLY A 850 14.08 -22.25 -23.05
CA GLY A 850 14.49 -23.27 -22.08
C GLY A 850 15.41 -22.74 -20.96
N ARG A 851 15.62 -21.42 -20.87
CA ARG A 851 16.43 -20.75 -19.82
C ARG A 851 15.75 -19.53 -19.20
N THR A 852 14.42 -19.43 -19.37
CA THR A 852 13.64 -18.35 -18.77
C THR A 852 13.25 -18.71 -17.35
N PHE A 853 13.37 -17.73 -16.43
CA PHE A 853 12.94 -17.85 -15.03
C PHE A 853 11.59 -17.15 -14.88
N TYR A 854 10.53 -17.94 -14.64
CA TYR A 854 9.18 -17.41 -14.40
C TYR A 854 8.93 -17.28 -12.92
N ILE A 855 8.43 -16.13 -12.49
CA ILE A 855 8.01 -15.86 -11.10
C ILE A 855 6.52 -15.52 -11.11
N LEU A 856 5.73 -16.29 -10.39
CA LEU A 856 4.30 -16.09 -10.25
C LEU A 856 3.95 -15.84 -8.78
N ASP A 857 3.14 -14.82 -8.52
CA ASP A 857 2.71 -14.45 -7.17
C ASP A 857 1.23 -14.82 -7.00
N GLU A 858 0.96 -15.82 -6.18
CA GLU A 858 -0.36 -16.38 -5.85
C GLU A 858 -1.27 -16.59 -7.09
N PRO A 859 -0.85 -17.39 -8.09
CA PRO A 859 -1.58 -17.51 -9.35
C PRO A 859 -2.92 -18.26 -9.24
N THR A 860 -3.23 -18.90 -8.12
CA THR A 860 -4.51 -19.57 -7.87
C THR A 860 -5.60 -18.66 -7.30
N THR A 861 -5.29 -17.38 -7.08
CA THR A 861 -6.23 -16.38 -6.56
C THR A 861 -7.50 -16.31 -7.42
N GLY A 862 -8.68 -16.50 -6.79
CA GLY A 862 -9.98 -16.45 -7.46
C GLY A 862 -10.27 -17.61 -8.40
N LEU A 863 -9.54 -18.72 -8.29
CA LEU A 863 -9.71 -19.89 -9.13
C LEU A 863 -10.45 -21.01 -8.42
N HIS A 864 -11.46 -21.54 -9.11
CA HIS A 864 -12.09 -22.79 -8.75
C HIS A 864 -11.10 -23.97 -8.92
N MET A 865 -11.25 -25.06 -8.16
CA MET A 865 -10.37 -26.24 -8.20
C MET A 865 -10.14 -26.76 -9.63
N ALA A 866 -11.16 -26.74 -10.50
CA ALA A 866 -11.02 -27.14 -11.89
C ALA A 866 -10.15 -26.20 -12.72
N ASP A 867 -10.17 -24.88 -12.41
CA ASP A 867 -9.32 -23.91 -13.07
C ASP A 867 -7.88 -24.00 -12.56
N VAL A 868 -7.68 -24.31 -11.26
CA VAL A 868 -6.37 -24.62 -10.66
C VAL A 868 -5.74 -25.82 -11.34
N HIS A 869 -6.52 -26.87 -11.61
CA HIS A 869 -6.04 -28.06 -12.33
C HIS A 869 -5.47 -27.68 -13.72
N LYS A 870 -6.21 -26.92 -14.52
CA LYS A 870 -5.76 -26.43 -15.82
C LYS A 870 -4.49 -25.55 -15.71
N LEU A 871 -4.46 -24.68 -14.70
CA LEU A 871 -3.29 -23.82 -14.45
C LEU A 871 -2.05 -24.66 -14.17
N ILE A 872 -2.16 -25.70 -13.35
CA ILE A 872 -1.04 -26.61 -13.04
C ILE A 872 -0.52 -27.29 -14.32
N GLU A 873 -1.41 -27.79 -15.20
CA GLU A 873 -1.02 -28.36 -16.49
C GLU A 873 -0.22 -27.37 -17.34
N VAL A 874 -0.63 -26.10 -17.35
CA VAL A 874 0.06 -25.03 -18.08
C VAL A 874 1.45 -24.78 -17.48
N LEU A 875 1.57 -24.69 -16.16
CA LEU A 875 2.85 -24.48 -15.48
C LEU A 875 3.81 -25.65 -15.67
N GLN A 876 3.30 -26.88 -15.65
CA GLN A 876 4.09 -28.08 -15.93
C GLN A 876 4.63 -28.07 -17.36
N ARG A 877 3.83 -27.68 -18.37
CA ARG A 877 4.30 -27.52 -19.76
C ARG A 877 5.44 -26.51 -19.90
N LEU A 878 5.42 -25.41 -19.12
CA LEU A 878 6.53 -24.43 -19.12
C LEU A 878 7.83 -25.05 -18.58
N VAL A 879 7.75 -25.85 -17.52
CA VAL A 879 8.92 -26.55 -16.95
C VAL A 879 9.42 -27.62 -17.91
N ASP A 880 8.53 -28.40 -18.52
CA ASP A 880 8.89 -29.45 -19.49
C ASP A 880 9.60 -28.85 -20.73
N ALA A 881 9.35 -27.59 -21.05
CA ALA A 881 10.10 -26.84 -22.08
C ALA A 881 11.49 -26.38 -21.60
N GLY A 882 11.98 -26.82 -20.44
CA GLY A 882 13.30 -26.55 -19.88
C GLY A 882 13.41 -25.28 -19.03
N ASN A 883 12.33 -24.52 -18.85
CA ASN A 883 12.32 -23.30 -18.05
C ASN A 883 12.25 -23.60 -16.55
N THR A 884 12.54 -22.61 -15.74
CA THR A 884 12.32 -22.66 -14.29
C THR A 884 11.07 -21.88 -13.94
N VAL A 885 10.18 -22.48 -13.15
CA VAL A 885 8.97 -21.83 -12.67
C VAL A 885 9.00 -21.76 -11.15
N LEU A 886 8.99 -20.55 -10.61
CA LEU A 886 8.91 -20.29 -9.17
C LEU A 886 7.56 -19.65 -8.87
N VAL A 887 6.85 -20.23 -7.90
CA VAL A 887 5.50 -19.79 -7.51
C VAL A 887 5.47 -19.48 -6.02
N ILE A 888 4.99 -18.30 -5.63
CA ILE A 888 4.59 -18.03 -4.25
C ILE A 888 3.18 -18.57 -4.09
N GLU A 889 2.94 -19.53 -3.19
CA GLU A 889 1.63 -20.16 -3.07
C GLU A 889 1.27 -20.61 -1.66
N HIS A 890 -0.06 -20.64 -1.43
CA HIS A 890 -0.68 -21.18 -0.22
C HIS A 890 -1.62 -22.37 -0.52
N ASN A 891 -2.02 -22.51 -1.80
CA ASN A 891 -2.88 -23.60 -2.24
C ASN A 891 -2.14 -24.93 -2.20
N LEU A 892 -2.62 -25.85 -1.37
CA LEU A 892 -1.97 -27.14 -1.14
C LEU A 892 -1.96 -28.03 -2.38
N ASP A 893 -2.93 -27.88 -3.30
CA ASP A 893 -2.97 -28.62 -4.54
C ASP A 893 -1.84 -28.25 -5.50
N VAL A 894 -1.43 -26.99 -5.50
CA VAL A 894 -0.25 -26.52 -6.25
C VAL A 894 1.04 -26.96 -5.54
N ILE A 895 1.08 -26.83 -4.22
CA ILE A 895 2.27 -27.16 -3.42
C ILE A 895 2.60 -28.66 -3.50
N LYS A 896 1.59 -29.55 -3.47
CA LYS A 896 1.80 -31.01 -3.54
C LYS A 896 2.39 -31.48 -4.86
N VAL A 897 2.21 -30.75 -5.97
CA VAL A 897 2.74 -31.10 -7.30
C VAL A 897 4.07 -30.44 -7.64
N ALA A 898 4.61 -29.60 -6.75
CA ALA A 898 5.92 -28.96 -6.91
C ALA A 898 7.07 -30.00 -6.88
N ASP A 899 8.15 -29.71 -7.61
CA ASP A 899 9.38 -30.51 -7.54
C ASP A 899 10.23 -30.15 -6.31
N TYR A 900 10.22 -28.86 -5.93
CA TYR A 900 10.99 -28.31 -4.82
C TYR A 900 10.20 -27.24 -4.06
N ILE A 901 10.36 -27.18 -2.76
CA ILE A 901 9.69 -26.21 -1.88
C ILE A 901 10.74 -25.49 -1.04
N VAL A 902 10.56 -24.19 -0.87
CA VAL A 902 11.24 -23.35 0.11
C VAL A 902 10.19 -22.84 1.09
N ASP A 903 10.18 -23.35 2.32
CA ASP A 903 9.21 -22.99 3.36
C ASP A 903 9.80 -21.96 4.32
N LEU A 904 9.17 -20.76 4.38
CA LEU A 904 9.59 -19.65 5.23
C LEU A 904 8.68 -19.54 6.48
N GLY A 905 9.31 -19.24 7.61
CA GLY A 905 8.60 -19.09 8.88
C GLY A 905 9.54 -18.77 10.04
N PRO A 906 9.25 -19.32 11.22
CA PRO A 906 8.04 -20.10 11.59
C PRO A 906 6.77 -19.25 11.68
N GLU A 907 6.90 -17.96 12.00
CA GLU A 907 5.77 -17.02 12.18
C GLU A 907 5.81 -15.89 11.16
N GLY A 908 4.85 -14.96 11.22
CA GLY A 908 4.84 -13.72 10.47
C GLY A 908 5.59 -12.57 11.15
N GLY A 909 5.98 -11.54 10.39
CA GLY A 909 6.62 -10.34 10.90
C GLY A 909 7.98 -10.59 11.54
N SER A 910 8.22 -10.03 12.73
CA SER A 910 9.48 -10.18 13.48
C SER A 910 9.77 -11.62 13.91
N GLY A 911 8.76 -12.47 14.04
CA GLY A 911 8.90 -13.91 14.34
C GLY A 911 9.21 -14.77 13.12
N GLY A 912 9.21 -14.20 11.90
CA GLY A 912 9.46 -14.85 10.62
C GLY A 912 10.85 -14.61 10.06
N GLY A 913 10.94 -14.69 8.74
CA GLY A 913 12.14 -14.34 7.99
C GLY A 913 13.26 -15.38 8.02
N GLN A 914 12.95 -16.63 8.38
CA GLN A 914 13.87 -17.76 8.37
C GLN A 914 13.39 -18.84 7.41
N ILE A 915 14.31 -19.69 6.95
CA ILE A 915 13.97 -20.91 6.25
C ILE A 915 13.67 -21.98 7.30
N VAL A 916 12.46 -22.52 7.26
CA VAL A 916 12.04 -23.63 8.15
C VAL A 916 12.49 -24.95 7.55
N ALA A 917 12.25 -25.14 6.25
CA ALA A 917 12.65 -26.34 5.54
C ALA A 917 12.77 -26.08 4.03
N CYS A 918 13.63 -26.85 3.35
CA CYS A 918 13.76 -26.88 1.90
C CYS A 918 13.81 -28.33 1.44
N GLY A 919 13.23 -28.62 0.27
CA GLY A 919 13.27 -29.96 -0.31
C GLY A 919 12.01 -30.33 -1.08
N THR A 920 11.82 -31.62 -1.31
CA THR A 920 10.59 -32.11 -1.96
C THR A 920 9.37 -31.99 -1.03
N PRO A 921 8.15 -32.01 -1.58
CA PRO A 921 6.94 -31.99 -0.75
C PRO A 921 6.92 -33.06 0.36
N GLU A 922 7.46 -34.25 0.08
CA GLU A 922 7.55 -35.34 1.03
C GLU A 922 8.51 -35.04 2.19
N GLN A 923 9.64 -34.36 1.89
CA GLN A 923 10.61 -33.94 2.91
C GLN A 923 10.02 -32.81 3.79
N ILE A 924 9.29 -31.86 3.18
CA ILE A 924 8.60 -30.81 3.93
C ILE A 924 7.50 -31.40 4.83
N ALA A 925 6.73 -32.39 4.34
CA ALA A 925 5.71 -33.09 5.14
C ALA A 925 6.28 -33.87 6.31
N ALA A 926 7.55 -34.28 6.24
CA ALA A 926 8.26 -34.95 7.34
C ALA A 926 8.81 -33.97 8.40
N CYS A 927 8.91 -32.69 8.10
CA CYS A 927 9.41 -31.65 9.00
C CYS A 927 8.31 -31.21 10.00
N PRO A 928 8.44 -31.47 11.31
CA PRO A 928 7.39 -31.13 12.28
C PRO A 928 7.27 -29.62 12.54
N GLU A 929 8.31 -28.84 12.26
CA GLU A 929 8.34 -27.39 12.45
C GLU A 929 7.66 -26.64 11.30
N SER A 930 7.46 -27.30 10.15
CA SER A 930 6.79 -26.72 9.00
C SER A 930 5.27 -26.80 9.15
N PHE A 931 4.61 -25.65 9.28
CA PHE A 931 3.15 -25.60 9.24
C PHE A 931 2.62 -26.09 7.88
N THR A 932 3.23 -25.65 6.78
CA THR A 932 2.90 -26.13 5.43
C THR A 932 2.99 -27.65 5.36
N GLY A 933 4.06 -28.24 5.93
CA GLY A 933 4.28 -29.68 5.97
C GLY A 933 3.20 -30.43 6.74
N GLN A 934 2.72 -29.89 7.86
CA GLN A 934 1.66 -30.52 8.67
C GLN A 934 0.35 -30.68 7.88
N TYR A 935 -0.05 -29.67 7.09
CA TYR A 935 -1.24 -29.74 6.24
C TYR A 935 -1.00 -30.60 5.00
N LEU A 936 0.17 -30.49 4.38
CA LEU A 936 0.55 -31.26 3.19
C LEU A 936 0.56 -32.76 3.42
N LYS A 937 0.95 -33.21 4.63
CA LYS A 937 0.97 -34.62 5.03
C LYS A 937 -0.37 -35.34 4.84
N LYS A 938 -1.49 -34.63 4.94
CA LYS A 938 -2.84 -35.17 4.72
C LYS A 938 -3.11 -35.49 3.26
N LEU A 939 -2.48 -34.76 2.32
CA LEU A 939 -2.73 -34.86 0.88
C LEU A 939 -1.73 -35.78 0.14
N LEU A 940 -0.58 -36.08 0.76
CA LEU A 940 0.45 -36.94 0.21
C LEU A 940 0.25 -38.43 0.58
N LYS A 941 -0.77 -38.71 1.43
CA LYS A 941 -1.20 -40.09 1.75
C LYS A 941 -2.16 -40.59 0.67
#